data_c0d0865cb885cef7055798c3049d52f8
#
_entry.id   c0d0865cb885cef7055798c3049d52f8
#
_cell.length_a   1.000
_cell.length_b   1.000
_cell.length_c   1.000
_cell.angle_alpha   90.00
_cell.angle_beta   90.00
_cell.angle_gamma   90.00
#
_symmetry.space_group_name_H-M   'P 1'
#
loop_
_entity.id
_entity.type
_entity.pdbx_description
1 polymer ?
#
loop_
_entity_poly.entity_id
_entity_poly.type
_entity_poly.pdbx_seq_one_letter_code
_entity_poly.pdbx_strand_id
1 'polypeptide(L)'
;ELNEIEFYLKGVQFWGFFELSILANIGDKLDNSIINNIIDDLRYDKAYYENNLYYRVLIYRFFYKIIFKFIDSEKKEMPKLPNKSLALIISAITSAFVSNTLVQKVILGLSNTSFGKTESVFGLDIGYYFFQKPLIDQILTYVFWLVIGLTLYMALYYIIVFNRYFDGVDRTILRESTFIKKILRNIMIIAIIFGIGTILNTQNILFGKIVTVENSATTRFDGVSSNLELTGASYTDTTIKRWGYTIFGILIIICVGIAIKYFKQKNTQKVLKSLCIIPIYLVILFVIMVGYSLIFVTSNRLDKEKVNISNNIESTKDAYGIDVNENSLEYTGTITEQEVNTKQNLINNIPLISKESVLATVKENQTGTGYYTYRQANLAKYTIDGKEQLVYISPREIVNSGRTYTNKTYEYTHGIGQIITSATKTSENGDIQYIQKDVSGKDDKLNTEKQQIYFGLETNEIIATNAKNKKEYDYTDELGNEYTSSYDGQAGLTLNFTDRLILALRKGDIKLAFSGEITENSKILLNRNIIKRAKKAMPYLLYDDEPYTVVTDDGKIKWVLDAYTISSNYPYSQYTSIEYNNKKQKINYIKNSVKVIIDAYDGTVDYYITDKTDPIIMAYNNTYKGLFKEEIPEDISKHLTYPKYLYKVQAELLKSYHNAKPDILYRADDIWDFAKYNNSKVTKSTGGILEPYYAMVEINGKNELGLIQIYTPNEKQNLISYLVGTTENGKNKLHLYKFSQDSNVVGPIQLEKQIEQDEAISKEIETLNTTGTKVTKSMIVVPLENTVLYVEPIYQTKLNESKIPVLKKVVVSSGNKIAIGDTIQKALENLLSTYAVDIEIENTESLQGLIEAIIKANNNLTESNENDDWEMMGRDLKRLQELIKSLETMNEEQNKKEEKQSDLNTVNQTNSVNNTTH
;
A
#
# COMPACT_ATOMS: atom_id res chain seq x y z
N GLU A 1 78.46 -21.19 -9.00
CA GLU A 1 77.48 -21.30 -7.92
C GLU A 1 76.09 -21.84 -8.40
N LEU A 2 75.40 -21.22 -9.39
CA LEU A 2 74.12 -21.71 -9.83
C LEU A 2 74.23 -23.11 -10.48
N ASN A 3 75.21 -23.32 -11.34
CA ASN A 3 75.50 -24.64 -11.99
C ASN A 3 75.88 -25.71 -10.96
N GLU A 4 76.50 -25.38 -9.86
CA GLU A 4 76.85 -26.30 -8.76
C GLU A 4 75.58 -26.68 -7.98
N ILE A 5 74.70 -25.73 -7.74
CA ILE A 5 73.42 -25.98 -7.10
C ILE A 5 72.47 -26.80 -8.02
N GLU A 6 72.43 -26.52 -9.30
CA GLU A 6 71.74 -27.36 -10.29
C GLU A 6 72.26 -28.77 -10.36
N PHE A 7 73.57 -28.98 -10.32
CA PHE A 7 74.26 -30.30 -10.26
C PHE A 7 73.79 -31.04 -8.96
N TYR A 8 73.83 -30.33 -7.82
CA TYR A 8 73.34 -30.87 -6.53
C TYR A 8 71.94 -31.29 -6.60
N LEU A 9 70.99 -30.43 -7.10
CA LEU A 9 69.62 -30.71 -7.19
C LEU A 9 69.22 -31.88 -8.12
N LYS A 10 70.01 -32.15 -9.13
CA LYS A 10 69.86 -33.32 -10.01
C LYS A 10 70.14 -34.66 -9.31
N GLY A 11 70.93 -34.64 -8.22
CA GLY A 11 71.24 -35.84 -7.43
C GLY A 11 70.35 -36.06 -6.22
N VAL A 12 69.39 -35.19 -5.95
CA VAL A 12 68.54 -35.28 -4.80
C VAL A 12 67.57 -36.41 -4.95
N GLN A 13 67.56 -37.36 -4.01
CA GLN A 13 66.61 -38.50 -4.00
C GLN A 13 65.41 -38.26 -3.07
N PHE A 14 65.55 -37.32 -2.15
CA PHE A 14 64.51 -36.97 -1.23
C PHE A 14 64.51 -35.44 -0.96
N TRP A 15 63.33 -34.80 -1.15
CA TRP A 15 63.17 -33.34 -1.03
C TRP A 15 62.84 -32.96 0.42
N GLY A 16 63.83 -32.78 1.26
CA GLY A 16 63.73 -32.36 2.62
C GLY A 16 63.52 -30.83 2.76
N PHE A 17 63.50 -30.35 3.99
CA PHE A 17 63.28 -28.93 4.29
C PHE A 17 64.33 -28.03 3.65
N PHE A 18 65.61 -28.48 3.64
CA PHE A 18 66.73 -27.73 3.09
C PHE A 18 66.59 -27.59 1.58
N GLU A 19 66.34 -28.69 0.88
CA GLU A 19 66.21 -28.75 -0.58
C GLU A 19 65.02 -27.94 -1.04
N LEU A 20 63.89 -28.10 -0.37
CA LEU A 20 62.67 -27.31 -0.66
C LEU A 20 62.86 -25.82 -0.37
N SER A 21 63.68 -25.46 0.65
CA SER A 21 64.06 -24.07 0.91
C SER A 21 64.89 -23.47 -0.20
N ILE A 22 65.86 -24.25 -0.74
CA ILE A 22 66.61 -23.85 -1.92
C ILE A 22 65.68 -23.63 -3.11
N LEU A 23 64.84 -24.61 -3.43
CA LEU A 23 63.86 -24.49 -4.49
C LEU A 23 62.93 -23.28 -4.34
N ALA A 24 62.43 -23.05 -3.15
CA ALA A 24 61.59 -21.89 -2.85
C ALA A 24 62.29 -20.55 -3.07
N ASN A 25 63.63 -20.51 -3.01
CA ASN A 25 64.40 -19.29 -3.19
C ASN A 25 64.98 -19.12 -4.61
N ILE A 26 65.33 -20.20 -5.32
CA ILE A 26 65.99 -20.10 -6.62
C ILE A 26 65.20 -20.75 -7.77
N GLY A 27 64.02 -21.29 -7.52
CA GLY A 27 63.25 -22.03 -8.50
C GLY A 27 63.04 -21.32 -9.83
N ASP A 28 62.94 -20.00 -9.84
CA ASP A 28 62.83 -19.16 -11.03
C ASP A 28 64.17 -19.10 -11.88
N LYS A 29 65.28 -19.45 -11.28
CA LYS A 29 66.62 -19.40 -11.92
C LYS A 29 67.05 -20.76 -12.51
N LEU A 30 66.38 -21.86 -12.13
CA LEU A 30 66.71 -23.22 -12.59
C LEU A 30 66.35 -23.45 -14.05
N ASP A 31 67.07 -24.38 -14.74
CA ASP A 31 66.72 -24.78 -16.07
C ASP A 31 65.37 -25.51 -16.15
N ASN A 32 64.63 -25.32 -17.23
CA ASN A 32 63.28 -25.90 -17.40
C ASN A 32 63.26 -27.42 -17.35
N SER A 33 64.32 -28.08 -17.82
CA SER A 33 64.48 -29.52 -17.74
C SER A 33 64.59 -30.03 -16.31
N ILE A 34 65.29 -29.29 -15.46
CA ILE A 34 65.47 -29.59 -14.05
C ILE A 34 64.15 -29.33 -13.30
N ILE A 35 63.49 -28.26 -13.62
CA ILE A 35 62.15 -27.92 -13.03
C ILE A 35 61.13 -29.03 -13.29
N ASN A 36 61.04 -29.53 -14.50
CA ASN A 36 60.12 -30.62 -14.84
C ASN A 36 60.40 -31.89 -14.04
N ASN A 37 61.66 -32.30 -13.92
CA ASN A 37 62.05 -33.47 -13.14
C ASN A 37 61.68 -33.28 -11.65
N ILE A 38 61.94 -32.11 -11.07
CA ILE A 38 61.55 -31.77 -9.68
C ILE A 38 60.08 -31.84 -9.50
N ILE A 39 59.28 -31.33 -10.45
CA ILE A 39 57.80 -31.38 -10.39
C ILE A 39 57.31 -32.80 -10.37
N ASP A 40 57.91 -33.70 -11.21
CA ASP A 40 57.54 -35.08 -11.25
C ASP A 40 57.89 -35.82 -9.94
N ASP A 41 59.04 -35.53 -9.35
CA ASP A 41 59.50 -36.08 -8.06
C ASP A 41 58.53 -35.62 -6.93
N LEU A 42 58.23 -34.32 -6.84
CA LEU A 42 57.31 -33.78 -5.85
C LEU A 42 55.88 -34.32 -6.00
N ARG A 43 55.47 -34.70 -7.23
CA ARG A 43 54.20 -35.29 -7.49
C ARG A 43 54.14 -36.74 -7.02
N TYR A 44 55.25 -37.49 -7.14
CA TYR A 44 55.35 -38.88 -6.69
C TYR A 44 55.14 -39.00 -5.18
N ASP A 45 55.72 -38.11 -4.37
CA ASP A 45 55.62 -38.08 -2.90
C ASP A 45 54.60 -37.09 -2.34
N LYS A 46 53.63 -36.78 -3.13
CA LYS A 46 52.61 -35.77 -2.80
C LYS A 46 52.00 -35.92 -1.38
N ALA A 47 51.60 -37.14 -0.99
CA ALA A 47 50.97 -37.41 0.30
C ALA A 47 51.90 -37.09 1.51
N TYR A 48 53.24 -37.22 1.35
CA TYR A 48 54.19 -36.85 2.40
C TYR A 48 54.26 -35.35 2.61
N TYR A 49 54.22 -34.56 1.55
CA TYR A 49 54.35 -33.10 1.61
C TYR A 49 53.04 -32.42 2.01
N GLU A 50 51.90 -33.00 1.66
CA GLU A 50 50.59 -32.45 2.02
C GLU A 50 50.29 -32.45 3.54
N ASN A 51 50.89 -33.37 4.27
CA ASN A 51 50.63 -33.50 5.71
C ASN A 51 51.49 -32.58 6.59
N ASN A 52 52.50 -31.88 6.00
CA ASN A 52 53.34 -30.95 6.73
C ASN A 52 53.21 -29.52 6.22
N LEU A 53 52.73 -28.62 7.11
CA LEU A 53 52.49 -27.22 6.77
C LEU A 53 53.71 -26.49 6.22
N TYR A 54 54.91 -26.73 6.80
CA TYR A 54 56.11 -26.07 6.37
C TYR A 54 56.55 -26.51 4.98
N TYR A 55 56.43 -27.80 4.65
CA TYR A 55 56.73 -28.30 3.30
C TYR A 55 55.76 -27.76 2.27
N ARG A 56 54.49 -27.69 2.59
CA ARG A 56 53.49 -27.11 1.69
C ARG A 56 53.77 -25.64 1.38
N VAL A 57 54.15 -24.84 2.36
CA VAL A 57 54.49 -23.43 2.16
C VAL A 57 55.69 -23.29 1.21
N LEU A 58 56.77 -24.10 1.38
CA LEU A 58 57.95 -24.07 0.53
C LEU A 58 57.66 -24.55 -0.90
N ILE A 59 56.84 -25.59 -1.06
CA ILE A 59 56.44 -26.11 -2.34
C ILE A 59 55.50 -25.07 -3.04
N TYR A 60 54.57 -24.45 -2.35
CA TYR A 60 53.74 -23.38 -2.94
C TYR A 60 54.59 -22.18 -3.36
N ARG A 61 55.61 -21.83 -2.59
CA ARG A 61 56.53 -20.76 -2.94
C ARG A 61 57.37 -21.11 -4.17
N PHE A 62 57.79 -22.36 -4.32
CA PHE A 62 58.49 -22.87 -5.48
C PHE A 62 57.58 -22.83 -6.74
N PHE A 63 56.38 -23.42 -6.67
CA PHE A 63 55.42 -23.35 -7.76
C PHE A 63 55.05 -21.91 -8.14
N TYR A 64 54.92 -21.08 -7.18
CA TYR A 64 54.65 -19.67 -7.38
C TYR A 64 55.76 -19.03 -8.22
N LYS A 65 57.05 -19.24 -7.85
CA LYS A 65 58.21 -18.73 -8.60
C LYS A 65 58.28 -19.30 -10.03
N ILE A 66 57.97 -20.57 -10.20
CA ILE A 66 57.97 -21.23 -11.51
C ILE A 66 56.88 -20.67 -12.40
N ILE A 67 55.66 -20.53 -11.88
CA ILE A 67 54.58 -19.92 -12.63
C ILE A 67 54.97 -18.54 -13.14
N PHE A 68 55.58 -17.74 -12.30
CA PHE A 68 56.06 -16.43 -12.71
C PHE A 68 57.22 -16.51 -13.72
N LYS A 69 58.17 -17.49 -13.61
CA LYS A 69 59.24 -17.72 -14.58
C LYS A 69 58.64 -18.10 -15.95
N PHE A 70 57.66 -19.03 -16.01
CA PHE A 70 57.04 -19.41 -17.25
C PHE A 70 56.24 -18.25 -17.88
N ILE A 71 55.56 -17.48 -17.07
CA ILE A 71 54.88 -16.24 -17.52
C ILE A 71 55.87 -15.24 -18.08
N ASP A 72 57.08 -15.15 -17.49
CA ASP A 72 58.13 -14.21 -17.91
C ASP A 72 58.95 -14.71 -19.12
N SER A 73 59.16 -16.03 -19.25
CA SER A 73 59.97 -16.61 -20.34
C SER A 73 59.23 -16.62 -21.67
N GLU A 74 57.89 -16.73 -21.66
CA GLU A 74 57.09 -16.73 -22.90
C GLU A 74 56.82 -15.33 -23.45
N LYS A 75 56.88 -14.25 -22.59
CA LYS A 75 56.64 -12.90 -23.09
C LYS A 75 57.42 -11.86 -22.26
N LYS A 76 58.31 -11.14 -22.93
CA LYS A 76 58.79 -9.83 -22.45
C LYS A 76 57.69 -8.78 -22.27
N GLU A 77 56.45 -9.10 -22.67
CA GLU A 77 55.26 -8.29 -22.48
C GLU A 77 54.28 -8.97 -21.53
N MET A 78 53.78 -8.24 -20.53
CA MET A 78 52.70 -8.69 -19.66
C MET A 78 51.51 -9.23 -20.46
N PRO A 79 50.87 -10.33 -20.04
CA PRO A 79 49.67 -10.81 -20.69
C PRO A 79 48.64 -9.69 -20.68
N LYS A 80 48.28 -9.23 -21.88
CA LYS A 80 47.21 -8.25 -22.02
C LYS A 80 45.91 -8.94 -21.62
N LEU A 81 45.40 -8.69 -20.41
CA LEU A 81 44.06 -9.14 -20.00
C LEU A 81 43.04 -8.68 -21.04
N PRO A 82 42.02 -9.51 -21.36
CA PRO A 82 40.97 -9.15 -22.32
C PRO A 82 40.00 -8.13 -21.72
N ASN A 83 40.54 -6.95 -21.35
CA ASN A 83 39.84 -5.89 -20.64
C ASN A 83 38.58 -5.45 -21.39
N LYS A 84 38.59 -5.45 -22.73
CA LYS A 84 37.45 -5.08 -23.55
C LYS A 84 36.31 -6.09 -23.43
N SER A 85 36.62 -7.39 -23.50
CA SER A 85 35.61 -8.45 -23.36
C SER A 85 35.09 -8.52 -21.94
N LEU A 86 35.95 -8.39 -20.93
CA LEU A 86 35.52 -8.35 -19.53
C LEU A 86 34.65 -7.13 -19.24
N ALA A 87 35.00 -5.96 -19.72
CA ALA A 87 34.21 -4.75 -19.60
C ALA A 87 32.84 -4.91 -20.28
N LEU A 88 32.78 -5.52 -21.47
CA LEU A 88 31.55 -5.76 -22.20
C LEU A 88 30.63 -6.73 -21.41
N ILE A 89 31.17 -7.83 -20.89
CA ILE A 89 30.38 -8.78 -20.08
C ILE A 89 29.84 -8.11 -18.81
N ILE A 90 30.71 -7.42 -18.06
CA ILE A 90 30.29 -6.73 -16.82
C ILE A 90 29.25 -5.65 -17.14
N SER A 91 29.46 -4.87 -18.22
CA SER A 91 28.49 -3.83 -18.59
C SER A 91 27.13 -4.41 -19.02
N ALA A 92 27.14 -5.54 -19.74
CA ALA A 92 25.90 -6.23 -20.13
C ALA A 92 25.14 -6.75 -18.90
N ILE A 93 25.86 -7.39 -17.96
CA ILE A 93 25.24 -7.90 -16.72
C ILE A 93 24.70 -6.73 -15.88
N THR A 94 25.50 -5.69 -15.63
CA THR A 94 25.08 -4.54 -14.84
C THR A 94 23.92 -3.80 -15.51
N SER A 95 23.94 -3.63 -16.83
CA SER A 95 22.84 -3.02 -17.59
C SER A 95 21.55 -3.79 -17.44
N ALA A 96 21.59 -5.13 -17.48
CA ALA A 96 20.38 -5.96 -17.31
C ALA A 96 19.75 -5.79 -15.92
N PHE A 97 20.56 -5.68 -14.86
CA PHE A 97 20.03 -5.48 -13.49
C PHE A 97 19.57 -4.05 -13.23
N VAL A 98 20.21 -3.07 -13.85
CA VAL A 98 20.01 -1.64 -13.56
C VAL A 98 18.90 -1.03 -14.40
N SER A 99 18.68 -1.55 -15.63
CA SER A 99 17.74 -0.95 -16.59
C SER A 99 16.33 -0.78 -16.03
N ASN A 100 15.79 -1.77 -15.32
CA ASN A 100 14.42 -1.70 -14.78
C ASN A 100 14.21 -0.58 -13.74
N THR A 101 15.24 -0.28 -12.94
CA THR A 101 15.15 0.76 -11.89
C THR A 101 15.58 2.13 -12.39
N LEU A 102 16.47 2.17 -13.38
CA LEU A 102 17.01 3.41 -13.91
C LEU A 102 16.05 4.07 -14.90
N VAL A 103 15.36 3.29 -15.74
CA VAL A 103 14.50 3.83 -16.81
C VAL A 103 13.44 4.79 -16.26
N GLN A 104 12.70 4.37 -15.21
CA GLN A 104 11.70 5.24 -14.59
C GLN A 104 12.31 6.52 -14.02
N LYS A 105 13.46 6.41 -13.34
CA LYS A 105 14.15 7.57 -12.75
C LYS A 105 14.68 8.52 -13.82
N VAL A 106 15.14 7.99 -14.94
CA VAL A 106 15.58 8.82 -16.09
C VAL A 106 14.40 9.53 -16.73
N ILE A 107 13.31 8.83 -16.98
CA ILE A 107 12.08 9.41 -17.55
C ILE A 107 11.59 10.57 -16.68
N LEU A 108 11.45 10.35 -15.38
CA LEU A 108 11.00 11.36 -14.44
C LEU A 108 12.05 12.46 -14.23
N GLY A 109 13.33 12.09 -14.08
CA GLY A 109 14.42 13.01 -13.78
C GLY A 109 14.75 13.99 -14.94
N LEU A 110 14.47 13.59 -16.17
CA LEU A 110 14.59 14.46 -17.35
C LEU A 110 13.33 15.27 -17.66
N SER A 111 12.22 14.97 -16.96
CA SER A 111 11.02 15.78 -17.08
C SER A 111 11.25 17.15 -16.45
N ASN A 112 10.82 18.20 -17.15
CA ASN A 112 10.92 19.58 -16.66
C ASN A 112 9.61 20.01 -15.96
N THR A 113 9.00 19.10 -15.18
CA THR A 113 7.74 19.33 -14.47
C THR A 113 8.02 19.86 -13.06
N SER A 114 7.37 20.95 -12.67
CA SER A 114 7.47 21.56 -11.33
C SER A 114 6.18 21.33 -10.57
N PHE A 115 6.25 21.23 -9.25
CA PHE A 115 5.08 21.29 -8.37
C PHE A 115 4.59 22.73 -8.14
N GLY A 116 5.41 23.75 -8.49
CA GLY A 116 5.09 25.15 -8.23
C GLY A 116 5.09 25.53 -6.74
N LYS A 117 5.59 24.62 -5.88
CA LYS A 117 5.73 24.78 -4.44
C LYS A 117 7.15 24.46 -4.01
N THR A 118 7.70 25.26 -3.09
CA THR A 118 9.03 25.07 -2.51
C THR A 118 8.92 24.62 -1.05
N GLU A 119 9.82 23.71 -0.63
CA GLU A 119 9.88 23.34 0.78
C GLU A 119 10.65 24.39 1.60
N SER A 120 10.40 24.43 2.91
CA SER A 120 10.80 25.54 3.79
C SER A 120 12.26 25.54 4.24
N VAL A 121 13.01 24.42 4.13
CA VAL A 121 14.34 24.26 4.70
C VAL A 121 15.46 24.61 3.70
N PHE A 122 15.39 24.05 2.50
CA PHE A 122 16.38 24.27 1.43
C PHE A 122 15.88 25.23 0.36
N GLY A 123 14.56 25.55 0.33
CA GLY A 123 13.95 26.43 -0.65
C GLY A 123 13.88 25.83 -2.06
N LEU A 124 13.89 24.50 -2.18
CA LEU A 124 13.84 23.80 -3.44
C LEU A 124 12.40 23.43 -3.81
N ASP A 125 12.09 23.43 -5.12
CA ASP A 125 10.80 22.93 -5.62
C ASP A 125 10.60 21.47 -5.20
N ILE A 126 9.39 21.10 -4.80
CA ILE A 126 9.05 19.74 -4.43
C ILE A 126 9.37 18.75 -5.56
N GLY A 127 9.21 19.16 -6.83
CA GLY A 127 9.57 18.37 -7.99
C GLY A 127 11.03 17.93 -8.04
N TYR A 128 11.94 18.71 -7.46
CA TYR A 128 13.34 18.30 -7.32
C TYR A 128 13.47 16.97 -6.56
N TYR A 129 12.73 16.80 -5.46
CA TYR A 129 12.76 15.58 -4.64
C TYR A 129 12.11 14.38 -5.33
N PHE A 130 11.13 14.63 -6.20
CA PHE A 130 10.45 13.58 -6.96
C PHE A 130 11.24 13.13 -8.19
N PHE A 131 11.84 14.07 -8.91
CA PHE A 131 12.36 13.84 -10.25
C PHE A 131 13.88 13.84 -10.30
N GLN A 132 14.53 14.95 -9.90
CA GLN A 132 15.95 15.10 -10.09
C GLN A 132 16.77 14.37 -9.00
N LYS A 133 16.41 14.55 -7.73
CA LYS A 133 17.18 13.96 -6.61
C LYS A 133 17.31 12.44 -6.70
N PRO A 134 16.23 11.64 -6.97
CA PRO A 134 16.34 10.18 -7.09
C PRO A 134 17.27 9.75 -8.24
N LEU A 135 17.33 10.53 -9.33
CA LEU A 135 18.24 10.28 -10.45
C LEU A 135 19.68 10.63 -10.08
N ILE A 136 19.90 11.79 -9.45
CA ILE A 136 21.23 12.23 -8.99
C ILE A 136 21.80 11.22 -7.99
N ASP A 137 21.02 10.82 -6.98
CA ASP A 137 21.44 9.84 -5.96
C ASP A 137 21.80 8.48 -6.60
N GLN A 138 21.05 8.07 -7.62
CA GLN A 138 21.31 6.82 -8.35
C GLN A 138 22.59 6.91 -9.18
N ILE A 139 22.79 8.02 -9.88
CA ILE A 139 24.03 8.27 -10.68
C ILE A 139 25.24 8.30 -9.74
N LEU A 140 25.18 9.05 -8.63
CA LEU A 140 26.27 9.11 -7.66
C LEU A 140 26.58 7.74 -7.07
N THR A 141 25.56 6.96 -6.75
CA THR A 141 25.71 5.58 -6.24
C THR A 141 26.41 4.69 -7.27
N TYR A 142 26.05 4.77 -8.54
CA TYR A 142 26.67 3.98 -9.59
C TYR A 142 28.14 4.40 -9.83
N VAL A 143 28.39 5.71 -9.90
CA VAL A 143 29.76 6.21 -10.08
C VAL A 143 30.61 5.81 -8.87
N PHE A 144 30.09 5.89 -7.66
CA PHE A 144 30.77 5.45 -6.43
C PHE A 144 31.17 3.97 -6.50
N TRP A 145 30.25 3.08 -6.77
CA TRP A 145 30.51 1.64 -6.89
C TRP A 145 31.41 1.30 -8.08
N LEU A 146 31.27 2.01 -9.20
CA LEU A 146 32.13 1.85 -10.36
C LEU A 146 33.59 2.19 -10.00
N VAL A 147 33.81 3.32 -9.34
CA VAL A 147 35.19 3.75 -8.95
C VAL A 147 35.77 2.82 -7.89
N ILE A 148 34.97 2.33 -6.94
CA ILE A 148 35.38 1.30 -5.97
C ILE A 148 35.78 0.01 -6.71
N GLY A 149 34.93 -0.49 -7.60
CA GLY A 149 35.18 -1.70 -8.39
C GLY A 149 36.44 -1.59 -9.23
N LEU A 150 36.64 -0.45 -9.92
CA LEU A 150 37.85 -0.16 -10.67
C LEU A 150 39.08 -0.08 -9.75
N THR A 151 38.95 0.49 -8.56
CA THR A 151 40.07 0.60 -7.60
C THR A 151 40.43 -0.77 -7.06
N LEU A 152 39.48 -1.60 -6.72
CA LEU A 152 39.68 -2.99 -6.28
C LEU A 152 40.32 -3.83 -7.42
N TYR A 153 39.78 -3.71 -8.63
CA TYR A 153 40.40 -4.36 -9.80
C TYR A 153 41.84 -3.97 -10.01
N MET A 154 42.15 -2.65 -9.94
CA MET A 154 43.53 -2.15 -10.03
C MET A 154 44.39 -2.65 -8.88
N ALA A 155 43.86 -2.69 -7.64
CA ALA A 155 44.58 -3.19 -6.47
C ALA A 155 44.88 -4.70 -6.61
N LEU A 156 43.94 -5.50 -7.03
CA LEU A 156 44.12 -6.94 -7.28
C LEU A 156 45.12 -7.19 -8.39
N TYR A 157 44.96 -6.49 -9.52
CA TYR A 157 45.94 -6.57 -10.62
C TYR A 157 47.32 -6.21 -10.18
N TYR A 158 47.43 -5.14 -9.39
CA TYR A 158 48.69 -4.70 -8.83
C TYR A 158 49.30 -5.74 -7.87
N ILE A 159 48.49 -6.33 -6.97
CA ILE A 159 48.98 -7.38 -6.05
C ILE A 159 49.48 -8.59 -6.85
N ILE A 160 48.78 -9.03 -7.88
CA ILE A 160 49.19 -10.16 -8.73
C ILE A 160 50.50 -9.85 -9.44
N VAL A 161 50.64 -8.66 -10.03
CA VAL A 161 51.84 -8.25 -10.73
C VAL A 161 53.01 -8.03 -9.79
N PHE A 162 52.75 -7.44 -8.63
CA PHE A 162 53.80 -7.07 -7.65
C PHE A 162 54.30 -8.26 -6.85
N ASN A 163 53.46 -9.28 -6.68
CA ASN A 163 53.86 -10.54 -6.03
C ASN A 163 55.02 -11.26 -6.76
N ARG A 164 55.25 -10.88 -8.04
CA ARG A 164 56.42 -11.30 -8.83
C ARG A 164 57.73 -10.73 -8.31
N TYR A 165 57.72 -9.62 -7.59
CA TYR A 165 58.89 -8.90 -7.10
C TYR A 165 59.10 -9.06 -5.59
N PHE A 166 58.58 -10.13 -4.99
CA PHE A 166 58.49 -10.29 -3.54
C PHE A 166 59.82 -10.58 -2.81
N ASP A 167 60.93 -10.65 -3.52
CA ASP A 167 62.26 -10.78 -2.91
C ASP A 167 62.83 -9.42 -2.49
N GLY A 168 62.15 -8.74 -1.59
CA GLY A 168 62.66 -7.50 -1.02
C GLY A 168 62.05 -6.23 -1.57
N VAL A 169 60.70 -6.14 -1.57
CA VAL A 169 60.02 -4.91 -2.00
C VAL A 169 60.35 -3.75 -1.09
N ASP A 170 61.20 -2.86 -1.59
CA ASP A 170 61.36 -1.56 -0.96
C ASP A 170 60.02 -0.79 -0.98
N ARG A 171 59.47 -0.51 0.21
CA ARG A 171 58.25 0.30 0.37
C ARG A 171 58.35 1.67 -0.29
N THR A 172 59.55 2.15 -0.61
CA THR A 172 59.79 3.41 -1.32
C THR A 172 59.41 3.31 -2.80
N ILE A 173 59.70 2.19 -3.47
CA ILE A 173 59.38 1.93 -4.88
C ILE A 173 57.86 1.84 -5.06
N LEU A 174 57.16 1.23 -4.09
CA LEU A 174 55.73 1.18 -4.06
C LEU A 174 55.06 2.57 -4.12
N ARG A 175 55.54 3.51 -3.32
CA ARG A 175 54.96 4.86 -3.22
C ARG A 175 55.15 5.72 -4.46
N GLU A 176 56.20 5.46 -5.24
CA GLU A 176 56.55 6.21 -6.44
C GLU A 176 55.96 5.62 -7.71
N SER A 177 55.39 4.41 -7.64
CA SER A 177 54.83 3.74 -8.79
C SER A 177 53.59 4.49 -9.38
N THR A 178 53.45 4.42 -10.69
CA THR A 178 52.29 5.01 -11.40
C THR A 178 50.97 4.40 -10.95
N PHE A 179 51.02 3.16 -10.49
CA PHE A 179 49.85 2.45 -9.94
C PHE A 179 49.31 3.09 -8.66
N ILE A 180 50.19 3.31 -7.70
CA ILE A 180 49.85 3.96 -6.44
C ILE A 180 49.28 5.36 -6.69
N LYS A 181 49.89 6.10 -7.64
CA LYS A 181 49.37 7.42 -8.03
C LYS A 181 47.93 7.33 -8.57
N LYS A 182 47.60 6.28 -9.37
CA LYS A 182 46.24 6.04 -9.87
C LYS A 182 45.30 5.63 -8.74
N ILE A 183 45.70 4.73 -7.84
CA ILE A 183 44.89 4.33 -6.68
C ILE A 183 44.62 5.53 -5.77
N LEU A 184 45.60 6.35 -5.45
CA LEU A 184 45.41 7.56 -4.65
C LEU A 184 44.47 8.58 -5.32
N ARG A 185 44.52 8.70 -6.66
CA ARG A 185 43.56 9.51 -7.42
C ARG A 185 42.15 8.96 -7.27
N ASN A 186 41.98 7.64 -7.40
CA ASN A 186 40.66 7.02 -7.25
C ASN A 186 40.12 7.15 -5.82
N ILE A 187 40.98 7.00 -4.80
CA ILE A 187 40.60 7.23 -3.39
C ILE A 187 40.15 8.69 -3.22
N MET A 188 40.81 9.65 -3.85
CA MET A 188 40.35 11.05 -3.81
C MET A 188 38.99 11.24 -4.50
N ILE A 189 38.78 10.59 -5.64
CA ILE A 189 37.47 10.62 -6.34
C ILE A 189 36.40 10.00 -5.47
N ILE A 190 36.66 8.86 -4.83
CA ILE A 190 35.73 8.20 -3.90
C ILE A 190 35.39 9.15 -2.74
N ALA A 191 36.38 9.82 -2.16
CA ALA A 191 36.18 10.78 -1.08
C ALA A 191 35.35 12.00 -1.53
N ILE A 192 35.55 12.49 -2.75
CA ILE A 192 34.78 13.59 -3.32
C ILE A 192 33.31 13.14 -3.52
N ILE A 193 33.09 11.98 -4.16
CA ILE A 193 31.74 11.45 -4.39
C ILE A 193 31.02 11.21 -3.06
N PHE A 194 31.70 10.60 -2.09
CA PHE A 194 31.16 10.34 -0.76
C PHE A 194 30.84 11.65 -0.01
N GLY A 195 31.75 12.64 -0.08
CA GLY A 195 31.54 13.95 0.53
C GLY A 195 30.36 14.70 -0.08
N ILE A 196 30.25 14.73 -1.43
CA ILE A 196 29.11 15.31 -2.14
C ILE A 196 27.83 14.54 -1.79
N GLY A 197 27.88 13.21 -1.82
CA GLY A 197 26.75 12.36 -1.43
C GLY A 197 26.28 12.64 0.00
N THR A 198 27.20 12.86 0.94
CA THR A 198 26.87 13.22 2.32
C THR A 198 26.18 14.58 2.40
N ILE A 199 26.64 15.58 1.65
CA ILE A 199 26.00 16.89 1.57
C ILE A 199 24.59 16.79 0.99
N LEU A 200 24.41 16.08 -0.12
CA LEU A 200 23.08 15.87 -0.71
C LEU A 200 22.15 15.07 0.20
N ASN A 201 22.70 14.10 0.94
CA ASN A 201 21.92 13.31 1.91
C ASN A 201 21.45 14.14 3.12
N THR A 202 21.95 15.35 3.36
CA THR A 202 21.39 16.25 4.38
C THR A 202 19.94 16.60 4.07
N GLN A 203 19.54 16.61 2.79
CA GLN A 203 18.17 16.86 2.37
C GLN A 203 17.18 15.78 2.85
N ASN A 204 17.69 14.59 3.20
CA ASN A 204 16.85 13.50 3.71
C ASN A 204 16.31 13.77 5.13
N ILE A 205 16.76 14.85 5.82
CA ILE A 205 16.14 15.28 7.08
C ILE A 205 14.66 15.59 6.91
N LEU A 206 14.22 16.05 5.73
CA LEU A 206 12.83 16.35 5.41
C LEU A 206 11.89 15.15 5.48
N PHE A 207 12.45 13.93 5.43
CA PHE A 207 11.77 12.65 5.50
C PHE A 207 11.99 11.95 6.85
N GLY A 208 12.56 12.66 7.81
CA GLY A 208 12.83 12.18 9.16
C GLY A 208 11.58 12.17 10.03
N LYS A 209 11.79 12.20 11.33
CA LYS A 209 10.75 12.22 12.35
C LYS A 209 10.87 13.50 13.17
N ILE A 210 9.81 14.30 13.20
CA ILE A 210 9.72 15.50 14.03
C ILE A 210 9.51 15.08 15.49
N VAL A 211 8.42 14.37 15.75
CA VAL A 211 8.00 13.96 17.09
C VAL A 211 7.05 12.77 17.02
N THR A 212 7.01 11.96 18.07
CA THR A 212 5.88 11.05 18.34
C THR A 212 4.88 11.78 19.20
N VAL A 213 3.63 11.85 18.77
CA VAL A 213 2.54 12.44 19.52
C VAL A 213 2.06 11.42 20.55
N GLU A 214 2.16 11.74 21.83
CA GLU A 214 1.69 10.88 22.92
C GLU A 214 0.15 10.85 22.94
N ASN A 215 -0.44 9.76 23.41
CA ASN A 215 -1.90 9.56 23.51
C ASN A 215 -2.67 9.73 22.18
N SER A 216 -2.00 9.54 21.06
CA SER A 216 -2.58 9.67 19.71
C SER A 216 -2.87 8.32 19.06
N ALA A 217 -2.88 7.23 19.84
CA ALA A 217 -3.06 5.89 19.28
C ALA A 217 -4.47 5.74 18.69
N THR A 218 -4.54 5.42 17.40
CA THR A 218 -5.79 5.18 16.68
C THR A 218 -5.74 3.84 15.95
N THR A 219 -6.89 3.23 15.72
CA THR A 219 -7.00 1.92 15.06
C THR A 219 -7.08 2.12 13.54
N ARG A 220 -6.21 1.45 12.80
CA ARG A 220 -6.19 1.45 11.34
C ARG A 220 -7.14 0.40 10.78
N PHE A 221 -7.47 0.48 9.48
CA PHE A 221 -8.30 -0.53 8.79
C PHE A 221 -7.73 -1.94 8.83
N ASP A 222 -6.43 -2.13 9.06
CA ASP A 222 -5.80 -3.44 9.26
C ASP A 222 -5.87 -3.93 10.73
N GLY A 223 -6.60 -3.22 11.59
CA GLY A 223 -6.77 -3.54 13.01
C GLY A 223 -5.56 -3.20 13.90
N VAL A 224 -4.50 -2.61 13.33
CA VAL A 224 -3.29 -2.24 14.07
C VAL A 224 -3.46 -0.86 14.67
N SER A 225 -3.25 -0.73 15.98
CA SER A 225 -3.22 0.56 16.67
C SER A 225 -1.78 1.06 16.83
N SER A 226 -1.55 2.33 16.59
CA SER A 226 -0.24 2.95 16.74
C SER A 226 -0.35 4.46 17.01
N ASN A 227 0.60 4.99 17.78
CA ASN A 227 0.74 6.43 17.96
C ASN A 227 1.16 7.12 16.66
N LEU A 228 0.77 8.36 16.52
CA LEU A 228 1.13 9.21 15.38
C LEU A 228 2.60 9.65 15.48
N GLU A 229 3.40 9.29 14.48
CA GLU A 229 4.76 9.77 14.31
C GLU A 229 4.80 10.84 13.21
N LEU A 230 4.96 12.11 13.56
CA LEU A 230 4.98 13.19 12.57
C LEU A 230 6.26 13.16 11.73
N THR A 231 6.09 13.14 10.42
CA THR A 231 7.20 13.07 9.43
C THR A 231 7.70 14.47 9.11
N GLY A 232 9.02 14.63 9.01
CA GLY A 232 9.68 15.86 8.60
C GLY A 232 10.98 16.12 9.32
N ALA A 233 11.59 17.27 9.06
CA ALA A 233 12.78 17.72 9.77
C ALA A 233 12.40 18.29 11.14
N SER A 234 13.05 17.80 12.21
CA SER A 234 12.92 18.39 13.54
C SER A 234 13.72 19.70 13.66
N TYR A 235 13.47 20.46 14.70
CA TYR A 235 14.23 21.68 14.98
C TYR A 235 15.74 21.40 15.12
N THR A 236 16.12 20.29 15.72
CA THR A 236 17.53 19.87 15.80
C THR A 236 18.09 19.51 14.40
N ASP A 237 17.26 18.91 13.55
CA ASP A 237 17.68 18.57 12.18
C ASP A 237 17.95 19.83 11.34
N THR A 238 17.11 20.84 11.44
CA THR A 238 17.26 22.08 10.67
C THR A 238 18.38 22.97 11.18
N THR A 239 18.63 23.01 12.51
CA THR A 239 19.60 23.91 13.13
C THR A 239 21.01 23.31 13.24
N ILE A 240 21.14 22.05 13.65
CA ILE A 240 22.45 21.41 13.91
C ILE A 240 22.80 20.39 12.85
N LYS A 241 21.93 19.41 12.59
CA LYS A 241 22.25 18.25 11.75
C LYS A 241 22.52 18.64 10.30
N ARG A 242 21.72 19.51 9.72
CA ARG A 242 21.91 20.03 8.36
C ARG A 242 23.34 20.56 8.15
N TRP A 243 23.77 21.47 9.01
CA TRP A 243 25.10 22.08 8.91
C TRP A 243 26.20 21.14 9.33
N GLY A 244 25.97 20.33 10.37
CA GLY A 244 26.94 19.34 10.84
C GLY A 244 27.32 18.33 9.77
N TYR A 245 26.36 17.73 9.06
CA TYR A 245 26.66 16.79 7.97
C TYR A 245 27.19 17.48 6.71
N THR A 246 26.81 18.72 6.44
CA THR A 246 27.40 19.51 5.35
C THR A 246 28.88 19.74 5.59
N ILE A 247 29.24 20.18 6.79
CA ILE A 247 30.65 20.37 7.21
C ILE A 247 31.39 19.02 7.17
N PHE A 248 30.74 17.94 7.63
CA PHE A 248 31.32 16.61 7.60
C PHE A 248 31.66 16.12 6.19
N GLY A 249 30.79 16.33 5.19
CA GLY A 249 31.07 16.01 3.80
C GLY A 249 32.30 16.76 3.25
N ILE A 250 32.45 18.05 3.57
CA ILE A 250 33.60 18.88 3.20
C ILE A 250 34.87 18.37 3.92
N LEU A 251 34.76 18.08 5.22
CA LEU A 251 35.84 17.61 6.05
C LEU A 251 36.45 16.29 5.55
N ILE A 252 35.63 15.36 5.09
CA ILE A 252 36.09 14.10 4.49
C ILE A 252 37.00 14.38 3.28
N ILE A 253 36.56 15.25 2.37
CA ILE A 253 37.33 15.60 1.17
C ILE A 253 38.69 16.20 1.57
N ILE A 254 38.70 17.13 2.52
CA ILE A 254 39.90 17.81 2.99
C ILE A 254 40.84 16.81 3.71
N CYS A 255 40.33 16.02 4.65
CA CYS A 255 41.11 15.07 5.42
C CYS A 255 41.74 14.01 4.53
N VAL A 256 41.05 13.47 3.55
CA VAL A 256 41.59 12.49 2.59
C VAL A 256 42.64 13.17 1.69
N GLY A 257 42.41 14.40 1.22
CA GLY A 257 43.40 15.16 0.46
C GLY A 257 44.69 15.39 1.24
N ILE A 258 44.60 15.77 2.53
CA ILE A 258 45.72 15.95 3.44
C ILE A 258 46.42 14.60 3.68
N ALA A 259 45.65 13.51 3.90
CA ALA A 259 46.20 12.17 4.08
C ALA A 259 47.02 11.72 2.85
N ILE A 260 46.52 11.95 1.64
CA ILE A 260 47.23 11.66 0.38
C ILE A 260 48.54 12.48 0.28
N LYS A 261 48.52 13.78 0.67
CA LYS A 261 49.70 14.63 0.70
C LYS A 261 50.76 14.06 1.64
N TYR A 262 50.42 13.71 2.89
CA TYR A 262 51.35 13.14 3.85
C TYR A 262 51.77 11.72 3.49
N PHE A 263 50.93 10.95 2.84
CA PHE A 263 51.31 9.64 2.29
C PHE A 263 52.47 9.78 1.28
N LYS A 264 52.38 10.75 0.36
CA LYS A 264 53.46 11.06 -0.59
C LYS A 264 54.72 11.55 0.11
N GLN A 265 54.62 12.22 1.26
CA GLN A 265 55.76 12.68 2.10
C GLN A 265 56.32 11.60 3.03
N LYS A 266 55.88 10.35 2.91
CA LYS A 266 56.33 9.21 3.73
C LYS A 266 56.05 9.34 5.23
N ASN A 267 55.08 10.19 5.63
CA ASN A 267 54.77 10.46 7.03
C ASN A 267 53.47 9.76 7.46
N THR A 268 53.59 8.49 7.87
CA THR A 268 52.43 7.63 8.27
C THR A 268 51.72 8.16 9.50
N GLN A 269 52.43 8.75 10.46
CA GLN A 269 51.78 9.30 11.67
C GLN A 269 50.81 10.46 11.34
N LYS A 270 51.23 11.36 10.41
CA LYS A 270 50.38 12.46 9.97
C LYS A 270 49.20 11.98 9.10
N VAL A 271 49.41 10.90 8.32
CA VAL A 271 48.30 10.26 7.59
C VAL A 271 47.23 9.77 8.57
N LEU A 272 47.67 9.01 9.60
CA LEU A 272 46.73 8.49 10.60
C LEU A 272 46.02 9.61 11.35
N LYS A 273 46.75 10.63 11.80
CA LYS A 273 46.17 11.81 12.49
C LYS A 273 45.11 12.52 11.63
N SER A 274 45.37 12.72 10.32
CA SER A 274 44.42 13.39 9.43
C SER A 274 43.17 12.57 9.22
N LEU A 275 43.23 11.24 9.16
CA LEU A 275 42.07 10.37 9.02
C LEU A 275 41.29 10.22 10.34
N CYS A 276 41.94 10.24 11.51
CA CYS A 276 41.28 10.18 12.81
C CYS A 276 40.39 11.40 13.12
N ILE A 277 40.59 12.52 12.44
CA ILE A 277 39.73 13.71 12.58
C ILE A 277 38.28 13.36 12.18
N ILE A 278 38.07 12.47 11.19
CA ILE A 278 36.76 12.11 10.67
C ILE A 278 35.86 11.46 11.75
N PRO A 279 36.24 10.33 12.39
CA PRO A 279 35.45 9.73 13.44
C PRO A 279 35.32 10.63 14.69
N ILE A 280 36.34 11.39 15.05
CA ILE A 280 36.29 12.32 16.18
C ILE A 280 35.22 13.38 15.93
N TYR A 281 35.19 13.96 14.75
CA TYR A 281 34.15 14.92 14.38
C TYR A 281 32.71 14.34 14.52
N LEU A 282 32.51 13.10 14.07
CA LEU A 282 31.18 12.46 14.20
C LEU A 282 30.76 12.27 15.66
N VAL A 283 31.71 11.89 16.53
CA VAL A 283 31.42 11.75 17.97
C VAL A 283 31.06 13.12 18.58
N ILE A 284 31.83 14.16 18.26
CA ILE A 284 31.53 15.51 18.74
C ILE A 284 30.20 16.01 18.23
N LEU A 285 29.91 15.82 16.94
CA LEU A 285 28.61 16.19 16.33
C LEU A 285 27.45 15.47 17.00
N PHE A 286 27.59 14.18 17.28
CA PHE A 286 26.57 13.39 17.98
C PHE A 286 26.32 13.93 19.39
N VAL A 287 27.36 14.22 20.16
CA VAL A 287 27.23 14.80 21.52
C VAL A 287 26.54 16.15 21.47
N ILE A 288 26.91 17.01 20.50
CA ILE A 288 26.26 18.32 20.32
C ILE A 288 24.79 18.15 19.96
N MET A 289 24.43 17.25 19.02
CA MET A 289 23.04 17.03 18.64
C MET A 289 22.19 16.54 19.81
N VAL A 290 22.67 15.57 20.56
CA VAL A 290 21.96 15.03 21.73
C VAL A 290 21.84 16.08 22.83
N GLY A 291 22.94 16.75 23.18
CA GLY A 291 22.95 17.80 24.19
C GLY A 291 22.01 18.95 23.84
N TYR A 292 22.05 19.42 22.59
CA TYR A 292 21.17 20.48 22.12
C TYR A 292 19.69 20.06 22.17
N SER A 293 19.38 18.85 21.74
CA SER A 293 18.02 18.32 21.78
C SER A 293 17.48 18.22 23.21
N LEU A 294 18.28 17.68 24.14
CA LEU A 294 17.88 17.48 25.53
C LEU A 294 17.73 18.80 26.30
N ILE A 295 18.65 19.74 26.11
CA ILE A 295 18.69 20.97 26.92
C ILE A 295 17.78 22.06 26.34
N PHE A 296 17.83 22.29 25.02
CA PHE A 296 17.17 23.44 24.40
C PHE A 296 15.86 23.12 23.70
N VAL A 297 15.69 21.88 23.17
CA VAL A 297 14.46 21.53 22.44
C VAL A 297 13.44 20.91 23.36
N THR A 298 13.82 19.94 24.19
CA THR A 298 12.89 19.21 25.05
C THR A 298 12.18 20.12 26.08
N SER A 299 12.86 21.16 26.59
CA SER A 299 12.28 22.08 27.56
C SER A 299 11.14 22.97 27.00
N ASN A 300 11.09 23.22 25.71
CA ASN A 300 10.06 24.01 25.04
C ASN A 300 9.76 23.45 23.63
N ARG A 301 9.41 22.16 23.58
CA ARG A 301 9.36 21.40 22.34
C ARG A 301 8.28 21.89 21.39
N LEU A 302 7.08 22.19 21.92
CA LEU A 302 5.96 22.64 21.09
C LEU A 302 6.32 23.92 20.31
N ASP A 303 6.81 24.96 20.99
CA ASP A 303 7.15 26.23 20.34
C ASP A 303 8.27 26.06 19.30
N LYS A 304 9.25 25.16 19.57
CA LYS A 304 10.36 24.89 18.65
C LYS A 304 9.91 24.14 17.43
N GLU A 305 9.03 23.15 17.58
CA GLU A 305 8.58 22.30 16.48
C GLU A 305 7.31 22.81 15.76
N LYS A 306 6.66 23.85 16.25
CA LYS A 306 5.38 24.37 15.74
C LYS A 306 5.41 24.63 14.23
N VAL A 307 6.48 25.23 13.70
CA VAL A 307 6.64 25.50 12.26
C VAL A 307 6.80 24.19 11.49
N ASN A 308 7.58 23.23 12.01
CA ASN A 308 7.80 21.94 11.39
C ASN A 308 6.52 21.10 11.36
N ILE A 309 5.72 21.16 12.43
CA ILE A 309 4.41 20.50 12.50
C ILE A 309 3.42 21.15 11.52
N SER A 310 3.42 22.48 11.40
CA SER A 310 2.60 23.18 10.39
C SER A 310 2.96 22.73 8.96
N ASN A 311 4.26 22.66 8.64
CA ASN A 311 4.74 22.15 7.36
C ASN A 311 4.30 20.69 7.11
N ASN A 312 4.33 19.84 8.15
CA ASN A 312 3.86 18.45 8.05
C ASN A 312 2.35 18.40 7.74
N ILE A 313 1.52 19.21 8.42
CA ILE A 313 0.08 19.26 8.20
C ILE A 313 -0.23 19.67 6.75
N GLU A 314 0.34 20.78 6.32
CA GLU A 314 0.12 21.32 4.97
C GLU A 314 0.60 20.35 3.88
N SER A 315 1.83 19.84 4.02
CA SER A 315 2.41 18.90 3.06
C SER A 315 1.62 17.58 2.99
N THR A 316 1.10 17.12 4.13
CA THR A 316 0.29 15.89 4.16
C THR A 316 -1.05 16.10 3.45
N LYS A 317 -1.77 17.18 3.76
CA LYS A 317 -3.03 17.50 3.09
C LYS A 317 -2.87 17.59 1.57
N ASP A 318 -1.82 18.29 1.12
CA ASP A 318 -1.54 18.43 -0.31
C ASP A 318 -1.16 17.12 -1.00
N ALA A 319 -0.24 16.36 -0.40
CA ALA A 319 0.27 15.12 -0.97
C ALA A 319 -0.80 14.04 -1.14
N TYR A 320 -1.79 14.02 -0.25
CA TYR A 320 -2.88 13.05 -0.29
C TYR A 320 -4.19 13.60 -0.86
N GLY A 321 -4.21 14.88 -1.27
CA GLY A 321 -5.42 15.53 -1.77
C GLY A 321 -6.53 15.57 -0.72
N ILE A 322 -6.18 15.83 0.54
CA ILE A 322 -7.13 16.02 1.63
C ILE A 322 -7.56 17.49 1.63
N ASP A 323 -8.23 17.90 0.56
CA ASP A 323 -8.92 19.16 0.45
C ASP A 323 -10.41 18.91 0.71
N VAL A 324 -10.86 19.23 1.91
CA VAL A 324 -12.22 18.92 2.36
C VAL A 324 -13.07 20.16 2.40
N ASN A 325 -14.29 20.07 1.86
CA ASN A 325 -15.34 21.05 2.09
C ASN A 325 -15.93 20.78 3.48
N GLU A 326 -15.60 21.66 4.44
CA GLU A 326 -16.09 21.49 5.82
C GLU A 326 -17.48 22.11 5.99
N ASN A 327 -18.39 21.33 6.58
CA ASN A 327 -19.75 21.74 6.91
C ASN A 327 -19.99 21.49 8.41
N SER A 328 -20.40 22.49 9.12
CA SER A 328 -20.84 22.35 10.51
C SER A 328 -22.35 22.07 10.53
N LEU A 329 -22.75 21.08 11.31
CA LEU A 329 -24.13 20.65 11.45
C LEU A 329 -24.66 20.93 12.85
N GLU A 330 -25.84 21.51 12.94
CA GLU A 330 -26.60 21.58 14.17
C GLU A 330 -27.53 20.39 14.28
N TYR A 331 -27.24 19.46 15.18
CA TYR A 331 -28.02 18.24 15.33
C TYR A 331 -29.43 18.54 15.87
N THR A 332 -30.45 18.15 15.11
CA THR A 332 -31.87 18.41 15.43
C THR A 332 -32.57 17.24 16.15
N GLY A 333 -31.87 16.11 16.33
CA GLY A 333 -32.41 14.94 17.00
C GLY A 333 -33.16 13.99 16.06
N THR A 334 -34.39 13.64 16.40
CA THR A 334 -35.17 12.63 15.67
C THR A 334 -35.74 13.19 14.37
N ILE A 335 -35.72 12.37 13.31
CA ILE A 335 -36.30 12.70 12.00
C ILE A 335 -37.81 12.93 12.11
N THR A 336 -38.32 13.90 11.39
CA THR A 336 -39.73 14.24 11.31
C THR A 336 -40.42 13.60 10.08
N GLU A 337 -41.73 13.45 10.10
CA GLU A 337 -42.52 12.97 8.95
C GLU A 337 -42.30 13.88 7.72
N GLN A 338 -42.19 15.17 7.90
CA GLN A 338 -41.94 16.13 6.83
C GLN A 338 -40.57 15.89 6.18
N GLU A 339 -39.53 15.62 6.96
CA GLU A 339 -38.16 15.29 6.44
C GLU A 339 -38.18 13.96 5.68
N VAL A 340 -38.84 12.92 6.20
CA VAL A 340 -39.04 11.64 5.49
C VAL A 340 -39.69 11.85 4.14
N ASN A 341 -40.75 12.62 4.07
CA ASN A 341 -41.46 12.90 2.82
C ASN A 341 -40.63 13.72 1.84
N THR A 342 -39.88 14.71 2.31
CA THR A 342 -39.02 15.54 1.47
C THR A 342 -37.81 14.76 0.96
N LYS A 343 -37.23 13.88 1.77
CA LYS A 343 -36.05 13.07 1.44
C LYS A 343 -36.38 11.66 0.94
N GLN A 344 -37.62 11.45 0.48
CA GLN A 344 -38.10 10.11 0.04
C GLN A 344 -37.22 9.48 -1.02
N ASN A 345 -36.64 10.24 -1.96
CA ASN A 345 -35.74 9.73 -2.98
C ASN A 345 -34.45 9.19 -2.37
N LEU A 346 -33.90 9.85 -1.38
CA LEU A 346 -32.70 9.40 -0.65
C LEU A 346 -33.00 8.11 0.12
N ILE A 347 -34.13 8.08 0.85
CA ILE A 347 -34.55 6.95 1.68
C ILE A 347 -34.85 5.71 0.82
N ASN A 348 -35.50 5.88 -0.31
CA ASN A 348 -35.81 4.78 -1.25
C ASN A 348 -34.55 4.21 -1.92
N ASN A 349 -33.44 4.94 -1.88
CA ASN A 349 -32.14 4.52 -2.43
C ASN A 349 -31.13 4.11 -1.34
N ILE A 350 -31.58 3.76 -0.14
CA ILE A 350 -30.71 3.16 0.89
C ILE A 350 -30.36 1.71 0.46
N PRO A 351 -29.09 1.33 0.37
CA PRO A 351 -28.67 0.01 -0.12
C PRO A 351 -28.88 -1.07 0.96
N LEU A 352 -30.09 -1.60 1.05
CA LEU A 352 -30.46 -2.64 2.01
C LEU A 352 -29.85 -4.01 1.73
N ILE A 353 -29.36 -4.24 0.52
CA ILE A 353 -28.74 -5.50 0.12
C ILE A 353 -27.21 -5.34 0.14
N SER A 354 -26.52 -6.25 0.78
CA SER A 354 -25.06 -6.22 0.82
C SER A 354 -24.42 -6.84 -0.45
N LYS A 355 -23.23 -6.36 -0.84
CA LYS A 355 -22.42 -6.92 -1.94
C LYS A 355 -22.23 -8.44 -1.76
N GLU A 356 -21.97 -8.87 -0.52
CA GLU A 356 -21.77 -10.27 -0.15
C GLU A 356 -23.03 -11.10 -0.37
N SER A 357 -24.20 -10.57 -0.03
CA SER A 357 -25.49 -11.23 -0.26
C SER A 357 -25.76 -11.40 -1.75
N VAL A 358 -25.53 -10.37 -2.56
CA VAL A 358 -25.67 -10.44 -4.02
C VAL A 358 -24.75 -11.51 -4.59
N LEU A 359 -23.44 -11.48 -4.25
CA LEU A 359 -22.47 -12.46 -4.78
C LEU A 359 -22.78 -13.89 -4.33
N ALA A 360 -23.22 -14.10 -3.09
CA ALA A 360 -23.61 -15.42 -2.61
C ALA A 360 -24.81 -15.96 -3.39
N THR A 361 -25.87 -15.14 -3.54
CA THR A 361 -27.10 -15.53 -4.24
C THR A 361 -26.87 -15.75 -5.73
N VAL A 362 -26.16 -14.84 -6.40
CA VAL A 362 -25.87 -14.97 -7.84
C VAL A 362 -25.01 -16.20 -8.12
N LYS A 363 -24.01 -16.49 -7.30
CA LYS A 363 -23.20 -17.70 -7.42
C LYS A 363 -24.04 -18.96 -7.25
N GLU A 364 -24.88 -19.04 -6.25
CA GLU A 364 -25.72 -20.21 -5.98
C GLU A 364 -26.74 -20.43 -7.08
N ASN A 365 -27.49 -19.38 -7.48
CA ASN A 365 -28.59 -19.48 -8.43
C ASN A 365 -28.14 -19.64 -9.89
N GLN A 366 -26.91 -19.22 -10.23
CA GLN A 366 -26.42 -19.22 -11.60
C GLN A 366 -25.35 -20.31 -11.85
N THR A 367 -25.03 -21.12 -10.86
CA THR A 367 -24.04 -22.21 -11.00
C THR A 367 -24.54 -23.42 -11.79
N GLY A 368 -25.82 -23.49 -12.16
CA GLY A 368 -26.38 -24.56 -13.01
C GLY A 368 -25.68 -24.68 -14.36
N THR A 369 -24.99 -23.65 -14.82
CA THR A 369 -24.24 -23.62 -16.07
C THR A 369 -22.73 -23.91 -15.92
N GLY A 370 -22.19 -24.06 -14.70
CA GLY A 370 -20.85 -24.55 -14.36
C GLY A 370 -19.62 -23.92 -15.05
N TYR A 371 -19.80 -23.00 -16.00
CA TYR A 371 -18.75 -22.38 -16.77
C TYR A 371 -18.69 -20.84 -16.62
N TYR A 372 -19.66 -20.25 -15.92
CA TYR A 372 -19.61 -18.83 -15.58
C TYR A 372 -19.24 -18.58 -14.10
N THR A 373 -18.62 -17.45 -13.82
CA THR A 373 -18.27 -17.00 -12.48
C THR A 373 -18.60 -15.53 -12.31
N TYR A 374 -18.80 -15.14 -11.05
CA TYR A 374 -19.10 -13.77 -10.64
C TYR A 374 -18.08 -13.39 -9.58
N ARG A 375 -17.08 -12.60 -9.97
CA ARG A 375 -16.02 -12.19 -9.05
C ARG A 375 -16.48 -11.05 -8.15
N GLN A 376 -17.25 -10.12 -8.69
CA GLN A 376 -17.64 -8.91 -7.99
C GLN A 376 -19.06 -8.47 -8.35
N ALA A 377 -19.64 -7.69 -7.46
CA ALA A 377 -20.88 -6.96 -7.65
C ALA A 377 -20.60 -5.51 -7.26
N ASN A 378 -20.74 -4.59 -8.20
CA ASN A 378 -20.43 -3.18 -7.96
C ASN A 378 -21.70 -2.38 -7.88
N LEU A 379 -21.80 -1.55 -6.83
CA LEU A 379 -22.92 -0.63 -6.65
C LEU A 379 -22.79 0.51 -7.65
N ALA A 380 -23.84 0.78 -8.36
CA ALA A 380 -23.91 1.83 -9.38
C ALA A 380 -25.28 2.50 -9.41
N LYS A 381 -25.30 3.75 -9.85
CA LYS A 381 -26.52 4.51 -10.08
C LYS A 381 -26.88 4.45 -11.57
N TYR A 382 -28.06 3.94 -11.89
CA TYR A 382 -28.58 3.86 -13.26
C TYR A 382 -30.02 4.34 -13.36
N THR A 383 -30.39 4.90 -14.51
CA THR A 383 -31.76 5.16 -14.85
C THR A 383 -32.31 3.97 -15.60
N ILE A 384 -33.20 3.20 -14.95
CA ILE A 384 -33.83 2.01 -15.51
C ILE A 384 -35.36 2.23 -15.51
N ASP A 385 -35.99 1.99 -16.64
CA ASP A 385 -37.43 2.24 -16.85
C ASP A 385 -37.82 3.69 -16.43
N GLY A 386 -36.97 4.68 -16.72
CA GLY A 386 -37.17 6.10 -16.42
C GLY A 386 -37.04 6.52 -14.97
N LYS A 387 -36.54 5.63 -14.08
CA LYS A 387 -36.31 5.92 -12.66
C LYS A 387 -34.84 5.75 -12.29
N GLU A 388 -34.29 6.74 -11.61
CA GLU A 388 -32.95 6.59 -10.97
C GLU A 388 -33.03 5.60 -9.81
N GLN A 389 -32.15 4.62 -9.81
CA GLN A 389 -32.07 3.62 -8.75
C GLN A 389 -30.67 3.09 -8.58
N LEU A 390 -30.37 2.63 -7.37
CA LEU A 390 -29.15 1.93 -7.05
C LEU A 390 -29.26 0.45 -7.42
N VAL A 391 -28.28 -0.03 -8.14
CA VAL A 391 -28.20 -1.42 -8.59
C VAL A 391 -26.82 -2.00 -8.34
N TYR A 392 -26.77 -3.32 -8.15
CA TYR A 392 -25.52 -4.06 -8.25
C TYR A 392 -25.37 -4.65 -9.65
N ILE A 393 -24.21 -4.44 -10.24
CA ILE A 393 -23.84 -5.00 -11.55
C ILE A 393 -22.76 -6.07 -11.34
N SER A 394 -23.03 -7.27 -11.85
CA SER A 394 -22.13 -8.42 -11.77
C SER A 394 -21.87 -8.99 -13.16
N PRO A 395 -20.70 -8.76 -13.77
CA PRO A 395 -20.35 -9.33 -15.08
C PRO A 395 -20.20 -10.86 -14.97
N ARG A 396 -20.72 -11.59 -15.97
CA ARG A 396 -20.51 -13.04 -16.10
C ARG A 396 -19.21 -13.30 -16.80
N GLU A 397 -18.20 -13.73 -16.06
CA GLU A 397 -16.91 -14.12 -16.62
C GLU A 397 -16.79 -15.64 -16.75
N ILE A 398 -15.88 -16.10 -17.60
CA ILE A 398 -15.70 -17.51 -17.90
C ILE A 398 -14.74 -18.19 -16.92
N VAL A 399 -15.08 -19.41 -16.48
CA VAL A 399 -14.20 -20.28 -15.69
C VAL A 399 -13.68 -21.41 -16.56
N ASN A 400 -12.37 -21.51 -16.70
CA ASN A 400 -11.68 -22.52 -17.49
C ASN A 400 -10.92 -23.57 -16.67
N SER A 401 -11.04 -23.55 -15.34
CA SER A 401 -10.44 -24.56 -14.47
C SER A 401 -11.07 -25.94 -14.72
N GLY A 402 -10.25 -26.97 -14.87
CA GLY A 402 -10.72 -28.34 -15.13
C GLY A 402 -11.13 -28.63 -16.58
N ARG A 403 -11.09 -27.66 -17.49
CA ARG A 403 -11.42 -27.86 -18.90
C ARG A 403 -10.25 -28.39 -19.71
N THR A 404 -10.56 -29.14 -20.79
CA THR A 404 -9.56 -29.59 -21.76
C THR A 404 -8.90 -28.39 -22.45
N TYR A 405 -7.72 -28.63 -23.04
CA TYR A 405 -7.02 -27.60 -23.81
C TYR A 405 -7.89 -27.01 -24.92
N THR A 406 -8.56 -27.90 -25.67
CA THR A 406 -9.42 -27.53 -26.82
C THR A 406 -10.55 -26.62 -26.34
N ASN A 407 -11.27 -27.03 -25.29
CA ASN A 407 -12.42 -26.28 -24.80
C ASN A 407 -12.02 -24.89 -24.33
N LYS A 408 -10.97 -24.77 -23.51
CA LYS A 408 -10.56 -23.47 -22.98
C LYS A 408 -9.88 -22.54 -24.00
N THR A 409 -9.35 -23.11 -25.09
CA THR A 409 -8.63 -22.34 -26.10
C THR A 409 -9.52 -21.89 -27.25
N TYR A 410 -10.53 -22.69 -27.63
CA TYR A 410 -11.30 -22.46 -28.86
C TYR A 410 -12.82 -22.37 -28.65
N GLU A 411 -13.38 -22.94 -27.60
CA GLU A 411 -14.84 -23.03 -27.41
C GLU A 411 -15.31 -22.07 -26.29
N TYR A 412 -14.82 -22.22 -25.08
CA TYR A 412 -15.21 -21.39 -23.93
C TYR A 412 -14.25 -20.18 -23.80
N THR A 413 -14.34 -19.31 -24.79
CA THR A 413 -13.36 -18.23 -24.98
C THR A 413 -13.70 -16.96 -24.20
N HIS A 414 -14.96 -16.72 -23.86
CA HIS A 414 -15.45 -15.46 -23.30
C HIS A 414 -16.57 -15.67 -22.26
N GLY A 415 -16.79 -14.69 -21.43
CA GLY A 415 -17.97 -14.51 -20.61
C GLY A 415 -19.07 -13.80 -21.40
N ILE A 416 -20.27 -13.66 -20.82
CA ILE A 416 -21.39 -13.04 -21.54
C ILE A 416 -22.32 -12.25 -20.62
N GLY A 417 -22.55 -10.98 -20.97
CA GLY A 417 -23.53 -10.12 -20.33
C GLY A 417 -23.26 -9.84 -18.85
N GLN A 418 -24.23 -9.25 -18.21
CA GLN A 418 -24.16 -8.83 -16.82
C GLN A 418 -25.47 -9.20 -16.10
N ILE A 419 -25.37 -9.55 -14.83
CA ILE A 419 -26.52 -9.61 -13.93
C ILE A 419 -26.69 -8.27 -13.26
N ILE A 420 -27.93 -7.77 -13.23
CA ILE A 420 -28.30 -6.55 -12.54
C ILE A 420 -29.32 -6.88 -11.47
N THR A 421 -29.05 -6.47 -10.23
CA THR A 421 -29.96 -6.65 -9.10
C THR A 421 -30.23 -5.32 -8.43
N SER A 422 -31.44 -5.16 -7.86
CA SER A 422 -31.70 -3.99 -7.01
C SER A 422 -30.81 -4.01 -5.78
N ALA A 423 -30.26 -2.85 -5.40
CA ALA A 423 -29.55 -2.70 -4.14
C ALA A 423 -30.48 -2.33 -2.97
N THR A 424 -31.70 -1.90 -3.28
CA THR A 424 -32.62 -1.28 -2.31
C THR A 424 -33.89 -2.08 -2.07
N LYS A 425 -34.23 -3.01 -2.97
CA LYS A 425 -35.46 -3.78 -2.92
C LYS A 425 -35.19 -5.28 -2.95
N THR A 426 -36.02 -6.01 -2.22
CA THR A 426 -36.06 -7.47 -2.23
C THR A 426 -37.29 -7.98 -2.95
N SER A 427 -37.32 -9.27 -3.28
CA SER A 427 -38.53 -9.99 -3.61
C SER A 427 -39.44 -10.11 -2.37
N GLU A 428 -40.68 -10.58 -2.53
CA GLU A 428 -41.65 -10.81 -1.44
C GLU A 428 -41.10 -11.75 -0.35
N ASN A 429 -40.19 -12.65 -0.71
CA ASN A 429 -39.56 -13.59 0.24
C ASN A 429 -38.30 -13.02 0.94
N GLY A 430 -37.89 -11.80 0.61
CA GLY A 430 -36.68 -11.15 1.11
C GLY A 430 -35.40 -11.53 0.35
N ASP A 431 -35.48 -12.29 -0.75
CA ASP A 431 -34.37 -12.58 -1.65
C ASP A 431 -33.98 -11.36 -2.49
N ILE A 432 -32.79 -11.39 -3.12
CA ILE A 432 -32.40 -10.33 -4.04
C ILE A 432 -33.41 -10.20 -5.21
N GLN A 433 -33.73 -8.97 -5.56
CA GLN A 433 -34.59 -8.68 -6.72
C GLN A 433 -33.72 -8.55 -7.97
N TYR A 434 -33.89 -9.46 -8.94
CA TYR A 434 -33.26 -9.36 -10.24
C TYR A 434 -33.98 -8.34 -11.12
N ILE A 435 -33.21 -7.48 -11.76
CA ILE A 435 -33.64 -6.53 -12.79
C ILE A 435 -33.31 -7.09 -14.17
N GLN A 436 -32.13 -7.72 -14.27
CA GLN A 436 -31.63 -8.39 -15.45
C GLN A 436 -30.88 -9.65 -15.03
N LYS A 437 -31.28 -10.81 -15.53
CA LYS A 437 -30.64 -12.10 -15.18
C LYS A 437 -30.46 -13.04 -16.39
N ASP A 438 -31.18 -12.84 -17.46
CA ASP A 438 -31.20 -13.74 -18.60
C ASP A 438 -29.85 -13.68 -19.35
N VAL A 439 -29.27 -14.84 -19.60
CA VAL A 439 -27.99 -14.97 -20.33
C VAL A 439 -28.17 -14.66 -21.81
N SER A 440 -29.40 -14.85 -22.35
CA SER A 440 -29.72 -14.52 -23.73
C SER A 440 -29.89 -13.02 -24.00
N GLY A 441 -29.94 -12.21 -22.94
CA GLY A 441 -30.19 -10.78 -23.05
C GLY A 441 -31.66 -10.40 -23.38
N LYS A 442 -32.64 -11.32 -23.24
CA LYS A 442 -34.06 -11.00 -23.46
C LYS A 442 -34.61 -9.97 -22.47
N ASP A 443 -34.03 -9.89 -21.28
CA ASP A 443 -34.38 -8.95 -20.22
C ASP A 443 -33.39 -7.79 -20.10
N ASP A 444 -32.57 -7.55 -21.14
CA ASP A 444 -31.53 -6.49 -21.13
C ASP A 444 -32.18 -5.11 -20.94
N LYS A 445 -31.82 -4.46 -19.84
CA LYS A 445 -32.26 -3.13 -19.42
C LYS A 445 -31.32 -2.01 -19.77
N LEU A 446 -30.10 -2.35 -20.18
CA LEU A 446 -29.05 -1.40 -20.51
C LEU A 446 -28.74 -1.30 -22.01
N ASN A 447 -29.52 -2.02 -22.85
CA ASN A 447 -29.36 -2.09 -24.30
C ASN A 447 -27.93 -2.46 -24.73
N THR A 448 -27.41 -3.55 -24.17
CA THR A 448 -26.06 -4.02 -24.45
C THR A 448 -25.96 -4.65 -25.83
N GLU A 449 -25.28 -4.01 -26.79
CA GLU A 449 -25.10 -4.51 -28.15
C GLU A 449 -24.10 -5.66 -28.24
N LYS A 450 -22.93 -5.50 -27.58
CA LYS A 450 -21.87 -6.51 -27.50
C LYS A 450 -21.78 -7.07 -26.08
N GLN A 451 -22.38 -8.24 -25.88
CA GLN A 451 -22.48 -8.90 -24.57
C GLN A 451 -21.27 -9.74 -24.20
N GLN A 452 -20.45 -10.19 -25.19
CA GLN A 452 -19.31 -11.07 -24.95
C GLN A 452 -18.18 -10.34 -24.22
N ILE A 453 -17.62 -10.99 -23.18
CA ILE A 453 -16.54 -10.49 -22.34
C ILE A 453 -15.26 -11.30 -22.63
N TYR A 454 -14.49 -10.88 -23.61
CA TYR A 454 -13.21 -11.48 -23.94
C TYR A 454 -12.09 -11.02 -23.00
N PHE A 455 -12.20 -9.83 -22.44
CA PHE A 455 -11.25 -9.20 -21.53
C PHE A 455 -11.93 -8.91 -20.20
N GLY A 456 -11.42 -9.49 -19.11
CA GLY A 456 -12.01 -9.39 -17.78
C GLY A 456 -10.99 -9.65 -16.68
N LEU A 457 -11.46 -9.96 -15.47
CA LEU A 457 -10.62 -10.23 -14.31
C LEU A 457 -10.19 -11.70 -14.22
N GLU A 458 -11.05 -12.62 -14.69
CA GLU A 458 -10.81 -14.07 -14.65
C GLU A 458 -10.24 -14.63 -15.96
N THR A 459 -10.17 -13.83 -17.01
CA THR A 459 -9.70 -14.20 -18.33
C THR A 459 -8.17 -14.27 -18.42
N ASN A 460 -7.56 -15.28 -17.81
CA ASN A 460 -6.09 -15.45 -17.75
C ASN A 460 -5.52 -16.29 -18.90
N GLU A 461 -6.35 -17.07 -19.60
CA GLU A 461 -5.93 -18.02 -20.65
C GLU A 461 -5.64 -17.33 -21.98
N ILE A 462 -4.76 -17.94 -22.76
CA ILE A 462 -4.58 -17.61 -24.17
C ILE A 462 -5.70 -18.30 -24.94
N ILE A 463 -6.38 -17.58 -25.81
CA ILE A 463 -7.41 -18.14 -26.68
C ILE A 463 -7.10 -17.86 -28.14
N ALA A 464 -7.65 -18.68 -29.00
CA ALA A 464 -7.70 -18.44 -30.43
C ALA A 464 -9.16 -18.43 -30.89
N THR A 465 -9.62 -17.26 -31.30
CA THR A 465 -10.96 -17.06 -31.83
C THR A 465 -11.05 -17.47 -33.30
N ASN A 466 -12.25 -17.68 -33.80
CA ASN A 466 -12.50 -18.09 -35.19
C ASN A 466 -11.68 -19.34 -35.59
N ALA A 467 -11.73 -20.37 -34.77
CA ALA A 467 -11.10 -21.66 -35.05
C ALA A 467 -11.80 -22.39 -36.21
N LYS A 468 -11.04 -23.24 -36.90
CA LYS A 468 -11.52 -23.89 -38.16
C LYS A 468 -12.76 -24.77 -37.95
N ASN A 469 -12.74 -25.62 -36.92
CA ASN A 469 -13.80 -26.62 -36.69
C ASN A 469 -14.52 -26.39 -35.33
N LYS A 470 -14.20 -25.32 -34.63
CA LYS A 470 -14.73 -25.02 -33.29
C LYS A 470 -15.45 -23.68 -33.30
N LYS A 471 -16.60 -23.64 -32.66
CA LYS A 471 -17.39 -22.41 -32.49
C LYS A 471 -17.23 -21.91 -31.06
N GLU A 472 -17.29 -20.61 -30.90
CA GLU A 472 -17.21 -19.96 -29.59
C GLU A 472 -18.58 -20.02 -28.94
N TYR A 473 -18.64 -20.64 -27.77
CA TYR A 473 -19.88 -20.93 -27.04
C TYR A 473 -20.35 -19.70 -26.26
N ASP A 474 -21.60 -19.32 -26.45
CA ASP A 474 -22.28 -18.25 -25.71
C ASP A 474 -23.10 -18.84 -24.54
N TYR A 475 -24.19 -19.54 -24.84
CA TYR A 475 -25.08 -20.14 -23.83
C TYR A 475 -25.91 -21.27 -24.45
N THR A 476 -26.61 -22.00 -23.56
CA THR A 476 -27.63 -22.98 -23.94
C THR A 476 -28.96 -22.49 -23.39
N ASP A 477 -30.02 -22.50 -24.22
CA ASP A 477 -31.38 -22.12 -23.81
C ASP A 477 -32.08 -23.23 -23.00
N GLU A 478 -33.27 -22.94 -22.51
CA GLU A 478 -34.11 -23.88 -21.74
C GLU A 478 -34.52 -25.14 -22.54
N LEU A 479 -34.50 -25.05 -23.87
CA LEU A 479 -34.81 -26.14 -24.77
C LEU A 479 -33.58 -27.00 -25.14
N GLY A 480 -32.40 -26.64 -24.65
CA GLY A 480 -31.14 -27.32 -24.92
C GLY A 480 -30.46 -26.89 -26.23
N ASN A 481 -30.91 -25.82 -26.87
CA ASN A 481 -30.23 -25.29 -28.06
C ASN A 481 -29.00 -24.49 -27.67
N GLU A 482 -27.87 -24.82 -28.28
CA GLU A 482 -26.60 -24.10 -28.08
C GLU A 482 -26.51 -22.88 -28.99
N TYR A 483 -26.18 -21.74 -28.41
CA TYR A 483 -25.90 -20.47 -29.09
C TYR A 483 -24.40 -20.23 -29.11
N THR A 484 -23.91 -19.80 -30.27
CA THR A 484 -22.49 -19.58 -30.51
C THR A 484 -22.28 -18.28 -31.25
N SER A 485 -21.19 -17.61 -30.99
CA SER A 485 -20.75 -16.40 -31.69
C SER A 485 -19.45 -16.60 -32.44
N SER A 486 -19.06 -15.61 -33.20
CA SER A 486 -17.77 -15.48 -33.86
C SER A 486 -17.20 -14.13 -33.52
N TYR A 487 -15.92 -14.06 -33.15
CA TYR A 487 -15.25 -12.82 -32.80
C TYR A 487 -14.99 -11.98 -34.05
N ASP A 488 -15.62 -10.80 -34.12
CA ASP A 488 -15.44 -9.80 -35.20
C ASP A 488 -14.59 -8.60 -34.77
N GLY A 489 -14.11 -8.56 -33.50
CA GLY A 489 -13.33 -7.46 -32.94
C GLY A 489 -11.95 -7.30 -33.59
N GLN A 490 -11.30 -6.17 -33.29
CA GLN A 490 -9.99 -5.84 -33.87
C GLN A 490 -8.81 -6.40 -33.07
N ALA A 491 -9.01 -6.78 -31.82
CA ALA A 491 -7.93 -7.32 -31.00
C ALA A 491 -7.46 -8.70 -31.47
N GLY A 492 -6.27 -9.06 -31.04
CA GLY A 492 -5.64 -10.33 -31.35
C GLY A 492 -4.57 -10.27 -32.43
N LEU A 493 -3.80 -11.34 -32.50
CA LEU A 493 -2.71 -11.49 -33.43
C LEU A 493 -3.08 -12.56 -34.47
N THR A 494 -3.01 -12.22 -35.74
CA THR A 494 -2.99 -13.21 -36.81
C THR A 494 -1.55 -13.62 -37.03
N LEU A 495 -1.21 -14.90 -36.73
CA LEU A 495 0.16 -15.37 -36.70
C LEU A 495 0.39 -16.46 -37.74
N ASN A 496 1.47 -16.32 -38.52
CA ASN A 496 2.00 -17.41 -39.33
C ASN A 496 2.62 -18.49 -38.42
N PHE A 497 3.05 -19.62 -39.01
CA PHE A 497 3.60 -20.76 -38.27
C PHE A 497 4.85 -20.38 -37.45
N THR A 498 5.75 -19.58 -37.98
CA THR A 498 7.00 -19.18 -37.31
C THR A 498 6.69 -18.31 -36.09
N ASP A 499 5.79 -17.34 -36.23
CA ASP A 499 5.39 -16.44 -35.12
C ASP A 499 4.63 -17.22 -34.04
N ARG A 500 3.79 -18.18 -34.42
CA ARG A 500 3.13 -19.11 -33.46
C ARG A 500 4.15 -19.95 -32.70
N LEU A 501 5.20 -20.46 -33.36
CA LEU A 501 6.26 -21.20 -32.71
C LEU A 501 7.03 -20.37 -31.70
N ILE A 502 7.39 -19.13 -32.06
CA ILE A 502 8.06 -18.17 -31.16
C ILE A 502 7.16 -17.88 -29.96
N LEU A 503 5.88 -17.61 -30.21
CA LEU A 503 4.91 -17.35 -29.13
C LEU A 503 4.73 -18.55 -28.21
N ALA A 504 4.63 -19.75 -28.78
CA ALA A 504 4.49 -21.02 -28.08
C ALA A 504 5.68 -21.28 -27.15
N LEU A 505 6.91 -21.08 -27.65
CA LEU A 505 8.15 -21.20 -26.87
C LEU A 505 8.18 -20.17 -25.73
N ARG A 506 7.85 -18.91 -26.03
CA ARG A 506 7.82 -17.85 -25.01
C ARG A 506 6.80 -18.07 -23.90
N LYS A 507 5.69 -18.74 -24.24
CA LYS A 507 4.58 -19.00 -23.29
C LYS A 507 4.63 -20.37 -22.65
N GLY A 508 5.51 -21.26 -23.13
CA GLY A 508 5.59 -22.64 -22.68
C GLY A 508 4.41 -23.52 -23.15
N ASP A 509 3.71 -23.10 -24.21
CA ASP A 509 2.54 -23.78 -24.76
C ASP A 509 2.79 -24.25 -26.20
N ILE A 510 3.47 -25.37 -26.34
CA ILE A 510 3.83 -25.92 -27.65
C ILE A 510 2.62 -26.35 -28.51
N LYS A 511 1.47 -26.63 -27.88
CA LYS A 511 0.22 -26.99 -28.57
C LYS A 511 -0.28 -25.85 -29.45
N LEU A 512 -0.04 -24.61 -29.05
CA LEU A 512 -0.40 -23.43 -29.84
C LEU A 512 0.29 -23.38 -31.21
N ALA A 513 1.56 -23.84 -31.28
CA ALA A 513 2.31 -23.85 -32.54
C ALA A 513 1.77 -24.87 -33.54
N PHE A 514 1.41 -26.08 -33.08
CA PHE A 514 1.06 -27.23 -33.94
C PHE A 514 -0.45 -27.45 -34.06
N SER A 515 -1.29 -26.51 -33.57
CA SER A 515 -2.73 -26.63 -33.67
C SER A 515 -3.22 -26.51 -35.12
N GLY A 516 -4.00 -27.51 -35.59
CA GLY A 516 -4.71 -27.45 -36.87
C GLY A 516 -5.98 -26.59 -36.84
N GLU A 517 -6.43 -26.15 -35.67
CA GLU A 517 -7.61 -25.29 -35.52
C GLU A 517 -7.32 -23.80 -35.80
N ILE A 518 -6.06 -23.38 -35.78
CA ILE A 518 -5.65 -22.00 -36.03
C ILE A 518 -5.38 -21.78 -37.50
N THR A 519 -6.16 -20.93 -38.14
CA THR A 519 -6.09 -20.57 -39.56
C THR A 519 -5.66 -19.10 -39.72
N GLU A 520 -5.59 -18.62 -40.96
CA GLU A 520 -5.30 -17.21 -41.26
C GLU A 520 -6.41 -16.23 -40.76
N ASN A 521 -7.63 -16.72 -40.57
CA ASN A 521 -8.76 -15.95 -40.05
C ASN A 521 -8.79 -15.96 -38.50
N SER A 522 -8.02 -16.83 -37.87
CA SER A 522 -8.00 -16.95 -36.42
C SER A 522 -7.20 -15.82 -35.80
N LYS A 523 -7.70 -15.28 -34.67
CA LYS A 523 -7.02 -14.27 -33.87
C LYS A 523 -6.62 -14.84 -32.51
N ILE A 524 -5.36 -14.72 -32.15
CA ILE A 524 -4.84 -15.16 -30.85
C ILE A 524 -4.90 -13.98 -29.89
N LEU A 525 -5.76 -14.06 -28.86
CA LEU A 525 -5.93 -13.02 -27.86
C LEU A 525 -5.02 -13.32 -26.66
N LEU A 526 -4.25 -12.30 -26.29
CA LEU A 526 -3.24 -12.35 -25.22
C LEU A 526 -3.49 -11.27 -24.17
N ASN A 527 -2.94 -11.50 -22.96
CA ASN A 527 -3.02 -10.53 -21.88
C ASN A 527 -4.46 -10.05 -21.64
N ARG A 528 -5.34 -11.01 -21.50
CA ARG A 528 -6.79 -10.76 -21.43
C ARG A 528 -7.24 -10.26 -20.07
N ASN A 529 -6.51 -10.58 -18.98
CA ASN A 529 -6.76 -9.97 -17.68
C ASN A 529 -6.51 -8.47 -17.76
N ILE A 530 -7.52 -7.68 -17.47
CA ILE A 530 -7.55 -6.22 -17.69
C ILE A 530 -6.52 -5.47 -16.86
N ILE A 531 -6.31 -5.85 -15.58
CA ILE A 531 -5.32 -5.23 -14.70
C ILE A 531 -3.91 -5.52 -15.21
N LYS A 532 -3.62 -6.79 -15.56
CA LYS A 532 -2.31 -7.17 -16.11
C LYS A 532 -2.06 -6.51 -17.48
N ARG A 533 -3.12 -6.33 -18.27
CA ARG A 533 -3.07 -5.68 -19.58
C ARG A 533 -2.72 -4.20 -19.45
N ALA A 534 -3.43 -3.47 -18.61
CA ALA A 534 -3.15 -2.07 -18.30
C ALA A 534 -1.73 -1.92 -17.72
N LYS A 535 -1.37 -2.70 -16.73
CA LYS A 535 -0.04 -2.66 -16.13
C LYS A 535 1.10 -2.93 -17.12
N LYS A 536 0.85 -3.76 -18.15
CA LYS A 536 1.85 -4.04 -19.17
C LYS A 536 2.08 -2.87 -20.11
N ALA A 537 1.03 -2.10 -20.44
CA ALA A 537 1.11 -0.92 -21.25
C ALA A 537 1.73 0.26 -20.49
N MET A 538 1.35 0.46 -19.21
CA MET A 538 1.87 1.53 -18.35
C MET A 538 2.26 0.97 -16.97
N PRO A 539 3.49 0.44 -16.79
CA PRO A 539 3.89 -0.28 -15.57
C PRO A 539 4.19 0.61 -14.37
N TYR A 540 4.20 1.92 -14.53
CA TYR A 540 4.64 2.88 -13.50
C TYR A 540 3.52 3.41 -12.61
N LEU A 541 2.26 3.02 -12.88
CA LEU A 541 1.10 3.37 -12.07
C LEU A 541 0.78 2.25 -11.07
N LEU A 542 0.20 2.61 -9.95
CA LEU A 542 -0.47 1.70 -9.04
C LEU A 542 -1.91 1.52 -9.53
N TYR A 543 -2.32 0.28 -9.76
CA TYR A 543 -3.67 -0.05 -10.25
C TYR A 543 -4.52 -0.59 -9.12
N ASP A 544 -5.79 -0.15 -9.07
CA ASP A 544 -6.78 -0.71 -8.16
C ASP A 544 -7.05 -2.19 -8.47
N ASP A 545 -7.46 -2.95 -7.48
CA ASP A 545 -7.81 -4.37 -7.62
C ASP A 545 -9.32 -4.62 -7.70
N GLU A 546 -10.14 -3.56 -7.58
CA GLU A 546 -11.59 -3.58 -7.68
C GLU A 546 -12.13 -2.76 -8.87
N PRO A 547 -11.77 -3.07 -10.15
CA PRO A 547 -12.36 -2.41 -11.30
C PRO A 547 -13.84 -2.78 -11.44
N TYR A 548 -14.63 -1.93 -12.07
CA TYR A 548 -16.06 -2.14 -12.28
C TYR A 548 -16.47 -1.93 -13.75
N THR A 549 -17.63 -2.46 -14.12
CA THR A 549 -18.15 -2.35 -15.49
C THR A 549 -19.19 -1.24 -15.63
N VAL A 550 -19.15 -0.60 -16.79
CA VAL A 550 -20.13 0.40 -17.24
C VAL A 550 -20.62 -0.02 -18.62
N VAL A 551 -21.89 0.16 -18.90
CA VAL A 551 -22.44 0.05 -20.26
C VAL A 551 -22.55 1.45 -20.85
N THR A 552 -21.90 1.65 -21.99
CA THR A 552 -21.91 2.92 -22.72
C THR A 552 -23.21 3.12 -23.51
N ASP A 553 -23.49 4.33 -23.91
CA ASP A 553 -24.72 4.65 -24.66
C ASP A 553 -24.78 3.93 -26.03
N ASP A 554 -23.62 3.50 -26.58
CA ASP A 554 -23.51 2.65 -27.78
C ASP A 554 -23.55 1.13 -27.47
N GLY A 555 -23.98 0.75 -26.27
CA GLY A 555 -24.20 -0.64 -25.86
C GLY A 555 -22.94 -1.48 -25.64
N LYS A 556 -21.79 -0.87 -25.37
CA LYS A 556 -20.55 -1.61 -25.08
C LYS A 556 -20.29 -1.74 -23.59
N ILE A 557 -19.82 -2.91 -23.17
CA ILE A 557 -19.34 -3.13 -21.80
C ILE A 557 -17.90 -2.61 -21.70
N LYS A 558 -17.69 -1.62 -20.85
CA LYS A 558 -16.36 -1.08 -20.54
C LYS A 558 -16.01 -1.34 -19.09
N TRP A 559 -14.76 -1.74 -18.85
CA TRP A 559 -14.17 -1.78 -17.52
C TRP A 559 -13.61 -0.41 -17.18
N VAL A 560 -13.91 0.07 -15.99
CA VAL A 560 -13.29 1.25 -15.39
C VAL A 560 -12.32 0.77 -14.31
N LEU A 561 -11.06 1.13 -14.47
CA LEU A 561 -9.99 0.76 -13.58
C LEU A 561 -9.28 2.01 -13.07
N ASP A 562 -9.30 2.22 -11.77
CA ASP A 562 -8.59 3.32 -11.13
C ASP A 562 -7.09 3.08 -11.14
N ALA A 563 -6.33 4.14 -11.43
CA ALA A 563 -4.89 4.10 -11.38
C ALA A 563 -4.33 5.34 -10.66
N TYR A 564 -3.28 5.09 -9.88
CA TYR A 564 -2.72 6.07 -8.96
C TYR A 564 -1.27 6.35 -9.28
N THR A 565 -0.87 7.61 -9.13
CA THR A 565 0.52 8.00 -8.99
C THR A 565 0.90 7.93 -7.51
N ILE A 566 2.05 7.34 -7.20
CA ILE A 566 2.54 7.18 -5.84
C ILE A 566 4.00 7.60 -5.73
N SER A 567 4.38 8.08 -4.55
CA SER A 567 5.78 8.38 -4.23
C SER A 567 6.04 8.29 -2.72
N SER A 568 7.31 8.18 -2.34
CA SER A 568 7.79 8.30 -0.97
C SER A 568 8.66 9.55 -0.76
N ASN A 569 8.60 10.51 -1.71
CA ASN A 569 9.55 11.61 -1.82
C ASN A 569 8.89 13.00 -1.64
N TYR A 570 7.72 13.10 -1.01
CA TYR A 570 7.11 14.38 -0.69
C TYR A 570 7.68 14.93 0.64
N PRO A 571 8.43 16.05 0.63
CA PRO A 571 8.99 16.61 1.86
C PRO A 571 7.92 16.91 2.91
N TYR A 572 8.20 16.62 4.18
CA TYR A 572 7.29 16.78 5.34
C TYR A 572 6.01 15.96 5.32
N SER A 573 5.58 15.35 4.22
CA SER A 573 4.33 14.60 4.17
C SER A 573 4.40 13.31 4.99
N GLN A 574 3.31 13.02 5.71
CA GLN A 574 3.17 11.85 6.56
C GLN A 574 3.25 10.54 5.77
N TYR A 575 4.03 9.59 6.29
CA TYR A 575 4.07 8.24 5.72
C TYR A 575 2.84 7.43 6.09
N THR A 576 2.28 6.74 5.10
CA THR A 576 1.32 5.66 5.29
C THR A 576 1.84 4.36 4.65
N SER A 577 1.30 3.23 5.09
CA SER A 577 1.60 1.93 4.49
C SER A 577 0.46 1.52 3.59
N ILE A 578 0.78 1.22 2.35
CA ILE A 578 -0.16 0.62 1.39
C ILE A 578 0.23 -0.83 1.11
N GLU A 579 -0.75 -1.65 0.78
CA GLU A 579 -0.49 -3.01 0.31
C GLU A 579 -0.66 -3.05 -1.22
N TYR A 580 0.40 -3.50 -1.90
CA TYR A 580 0.40 -3.64 -3.35
C TYR A 580 1.15 -4.90 -3.76
N ASN A 581 0.52 -5.77 -4.55
CA ASN A 581 1.06 -7.07 -4.95
C ASN A 581 1.50 -7.92 -3.73
N ASN A 582 0.70 -7.97 -2.66
CA ASN A 582 0.98 -8.65 -1.38
C ASN A 582 2.28 -8.19 -0.70
N LYS A 583 2.70 -6.95 -0.96
CA LYS A 583 3.84 -6.31 -0.30
C LYS A 583 3.42 -5.00 0.34
N LYS A 584 3.76 -4.81 1.60
CA LYS A 584 3.60 -3.52 2.27
C LYS A 584 4.67 -2.55 1.76
N GLN A 585 4.24 -1.40 1.28
CA GLN A 585 5.08 -0.30 0.80
C GLN A 585 4.75 0.96 1.57
N LYS A 586 5.76 1.69 2.03
CA LYS A 586 5.58 3.01 2.62
C LYS A 586 5.57 4.07 1.52
N ILE A 587 4.55 4.90 1.52
CA ILE A 587 4.40 6.05 0.63
C ILE A 587 4.06 7.29 1.45
N ASN A 588 4.31 8.47 0.88
CA ASN A 588 3.87 9.75 1.44
C ASN A 588 3.27 10.68 0.37
N TYR A 589 2.84 10.11 -0.74
CA TYR A 589 2.10 10.77 -1.81
C TYR A 589 1.26 9.76 -2.58
N ILE A 590 0.00 10.07 -2.81
CA ILE A 590 -0.90 9.32 -3.69
C ILE A 590 -1.96 10.24 -4.30
N LYS A 591 -2.18 10.12 -5.61
CA LYS A 591 -3.26 10.79 -6.34
C LYS A 591 -3.95 9.81 -7.28
N ASN A 592 -5.27 9.89 -7.40
CA ASN A 592 -6.02 9.18 -8.46
C ASN A 592 -6.00 10.00 -9.74
N SER A 593 -4.88 10.04 -10.40
CA SER A 593 -4.65 10.92 -11.56
C SER A 593 -5.06 10.30 -12.87
N VAL A 594 -5.41 9.02 -12.89
CA VAL A 594 -5.76 8.30 -14.12
C VAL A 594 -6.96 7.38 -13.89
N LYS A 595 -7.93 7.44 -14.81
CA LYS A 595 -8.93 6.41 -15.03
C LYS A 595 -8.55 5.63 -16.30
N VAL A 596 -8.52 4.31 -16.20
CA VAL A 596 -8.23 3.42 -17.33
C VAL A 596 -9.52 2.77 -17.78
N ILE A 597 -9.89 3.00 -19.02
CA ILE A 597 -11.09 2.43 -19.60
C ILE A 597 -10.69 1.32 -20.57
N ILE A 598 -11.24 0.12 -20.33
CA ILE A 598 -10.87 -1.07 -21.11
C ILE A 598 -12.14 -1.69 -21.70
N ASP A 599 -12.14 -1.87 -23.00
CA ASP A 599 -13.24 -2.54 -23.71
C ASP A 599 -13.26 -4.03 -23.37
N ALA A 600 -14.41 -4.54 -22.91
CA ALA A 600 -14.56 -5.93 -22.53
C ALA A 600 -14.55 -6.87 -23.74
N TYR A 601 -14.93 -6.38 -24.92
CA TYR A 601 -14.95 -7.14 -26.17
C TYR A 601 -13.62 -7.08 -26.89
N ASP A 602 -13.11 -5.85 -27.18
CA ASP A 602 -11.89 -5.61 -27.97
C ASP A 602 -10.60 -5.50 -27.13
N GLY A 603 -10.71 -5.27 -25.82
CA GLY A 603 -9.56 -5.10 -24.95
C GLY A 603 -8.72 -3.86 -25.27
N THR A 604 -9.25 -2.87 -25.97
CA THR A 604 -8.62 -1.56 -26.10
C THR A 604 -8.44 -0.92 -24.74
N VAL A 605 -7.33 -0.23 -24.53
CA VAL A 605 -6.98 0.37 -23.25
C VAL A 605 -6.76 1.85 -23.44
N ASP A 606 -7.62 2.65 -22.86
CA ASP A 606 -7.54 4.11 -22.89
C ASP A 606 -7.23 4.65 -21.49
N TYR A 607 -6.22 5.51 -21.40
CA TYR A 607 -5.80 6.16 -20.16
C TYR A 607 -6.29 7.61 -20.16
N TYR A 608 -7.15 7.98 -19.21
CA TYR A 608 -7.69 9.33 -19.07
C TYR A 608 -7.09 10.03 -17.88
N ILE A 609 -6.51 11.22 -18.07
CA ILE A 609 -6.01 12.06 -16.99
C ILE A 609 -7.18 12.72 -16.29
N THR A 610 -7.34 12.45 -14.99
CA THR A 610 -8.38 13.03 -14.13
C THR A 610 -7.88 14.20 -13.30
N ASP A 611 -6.57 14.23 -12.99
CA ASP A 611 -5.94 15.31 -12.25
C ASP A 611 -4.73 15.88 -13.02
N LYS A 612 -4.96 16.97 -13.73
CA LYS A 612 -3.91 17.69 -14.48
C LYS A 612 -2.96 18.47 -13.57
N THR A 613 -3.27 18.56 -12.27
CA THR A 613 -2.40 19.23 -11.29
C THR A 613 -1.33 18.29 -10.74
N ASP A 614 -1.42 16.98 -11.00
CA ASP A 614 -0.43 16.01 -10.58
C ASP A 614 0.81 16.06 -11.50
N PRO A 615 1.97 16.53 -11.00
CA PRO A 615 3.18 16.64 -11.82
C PRO A 615 3.75 15.31 -12.28
N ILE A 616 3.47 14.19 -11.58
CA ILE A 616 3.96 12.86 -11.95
C ILE A 616 3.27 12.40 -13.24
N ILE A 617 1.93 12.50 -13.28
CA ILE A 617 1.22 12.10 -14.49
C ILE A 617 1.53 13.03 -15.69
N MET A 618 1.73 14.31 -15.42
CA MET A 618 2.13 15.26 -16.47
C MET A 618 3.53 14.94 -17.01
N ALA A 619 4.46 14.49 -16.17
CA ALA A 619 5.78 14.02 -16.60
C ALA A 619 5.67 12.79 -17.52
N TYR A 620 4.79 11.84 -17.18
CA TYR A 620 4.52 10.69 -18.06
C TYR A 620 3.82 11.10 -19.35
N ASN A 621 2.85 12.00 -19.29
CA ASN A 621 2.15 12.49 -20.49
C ASN A 621 3.10 13.19 -21.48
N ASN A 622 4.04 13.98 -20.98
CA ASN A 622 5.07 14.64 -21.77
C ASN A 622 6.02 13.63 -22.44
N THR A 623 6.27 12.50 -21.79
CA THR A 623 7.17 11.45 -22.30
C THR A 623 6.46 10.51 -23.26
N TYR A 624 5.27 10.05 -22.91
CA TYR A 624 4.47 9.10 -23.69
C TYR A 624 3.35 9.81 -24.45
N LYS A 625 3.74 10.63 -25.42
CA LYS A 625 2.81 11.44 -26.22
C LYS A 625 1.77 10.56 -26.92
N GLY A 626 0.49 10.91 -26.74
CA GLY A 626 -0.64 10.21 -27.35
C GLY A 626 -1.13 8.96 -26.56
N LEU A 627 -0.47 8.57 -25.46
CA LEU A 627 -0.96 7.49 -24.59
C LEU A 627 -2.15 7.93 -23.74
N PHE A 628 -2.10 9.17 -23.24
CA PHE A 628 -3.10 9.69 -22.32
C PHE A 628 -4.09 10.60 -23.07
N LYS A 629 -5.37 10.44 -22.73
CA LYS A 629 -6.49 11.28 -23.16
C LYS A 629 -6.88 12.24 -22.04
N GLU A 630 -7.47 13.37 -22.40
CA GLU A 630 -7.77 14.43 -21.44
C GLU A 630 -9.24 14.48 -21.00
N GLU A 631 -10.14 13.92 -21.79
CA GLU A 631 -11.58 13.98 -21.55
C GLU A 631 -12.18 12.58 -21.54
N ILE A 632 -12.84 12.23 -20.46
CA ILE A 632 -13.59 10.98 -20.30
C ILE A 632 -14.94 11.18 -21.01
N PRO A 633 -15.39 10.23 -21.84
CA PRO A 633 -16.72 10.28 -22.45
C PRO A 633 -17.81 10.46 -21.39
N GLU A 634 -18.82 11.28 -21.71
CA GLU A 634 -19.88 11.65 -20.77
C GLU A 634 -20.69 10.45 -20.30
N ASP A 635 -20.97 9.49 -21.17
CA ASP A 635 -21.66 8.25 -20.90
C ASP A 635 -20.94 7.36 -19.90
N ILE A 636 -19.60 7.49 -19.78
CA ILE A 636 -18.79 6.82 -18.76
C ILE A 636 -18.68 7.70 -17.52
N SER A 637 -18.47 9.01 -17.69
CA SER A 637 -18.17 9.92 -16.58
C SER A 637 -19.31 10.01 -15.56
N LYS A 638 -20.58 9.86 -16.00
CA LYS A 638 -21.76 9.84 -15.12
C LYS A 638 -21.86 8.62 -14.18
N HIS A 639 -21.07 7.56 -14.45
CA HIS A 639 -21.05 6.33 -13.66
C HIS A 639 -19.76 6.17 -12.85
N LEU A 640 -18.88 7.16 -12.85
CA LEU A 640 -17.65 7.12 -12.06
C LEU A 640 -17.95 7.24 -10.56
N THR A 641 -17.25 6.47 -9.78
CA THR A 641 -17.36 6.48 -8.32
C THR A 641 -16.07 6.93 -7.67
N TYR A 642 -16.15 7.40 -6.42
CA TYR A 642 -14.95 7.72 -5.65
C TYR A 642 -14.13 6.45 -5.39
N PRO A 643 -12.80 6.42 -5.71
CA PRO A 643 -12.00 5.21 -5.53
C PRO A 643 -11.87 4.83 -4.06
N LYS A 644 -12.39 3.68 -3.67
CA LYS A 644 -12.41 3.22 -2.28
C LYS A 644 -11.02 3.08 -1.67
N TYR A 645 -10.04 2.68 -2.48
CA TYR A 645 -8.65 2.54 -2.05
C TYR A 645 -8.03 3.88 -1.62
N LEU A 646 -8.12 4.92 -2.47
CA LEU A 646 -7.65 6.27 -2.13
C LEU A 646 -8.41 6.83 -0.93
N TYR A 647 -9.74 6.66 -0.92
CA TYR A 647 -10.60 7.15 0.15
C TYR A 647 -10.19 6.60 1.52
N LYS A 648 -9.91 5.28 1.61
CA LYS A 648 -9.42 4.67 2.86
C LYS A 648 -8.13 5.31 3.36
N VAL A 649 -7.18 5.62 2.46
CA VAL A 649 -5.93 6.29 2.81
C VAL A 649 -6.19 7.72 3.33
N GLN A 650 -7.08 8.46 2.67
CA GLN A 650 -7.43 9.82 3.07
C GLN A 650 -8.20 9.84 4.39
N ALA A 651 -9.17 8.93 4.55
CA ALA A 651 -9.96 8.80 5.78
C ALA A 651 -9.06 8.44 6.98
N GLU A 652 -8.07 7.56 6.78
CA GLU A 652 -7.08 7.20 7.80
C GLU A 652 -6.30 8.42 8.29
N LEU A 653 -5.79 9.22 7.37
CA LEU A 653 -5.02 10.42 7.70
C LEU A 653 -5.91 11.50 8.32
N LEU A 654 -7.15 11.63 7.87
CA LEU A 654 -8.07 12.65 8.34
C LEU A 654 -8.38 12.54 9.84
N LYS A 655 -8.26 11.37 10.46
CA LYS A 655 -8.40 11.18 11.91
C LYS A 655 -7.55 12.13 12.72
N SER A 656 -6.38 12.47 12.24
CA SER A 656 -5.44 13.40 12.89
C SER A 656 -5.34 14.75 12.16
N TYR A 657 -5.47 14.73 10.83
CA TYR A 657 -5.22 15.92 9.99
C TYR A 657 -6.48 16.71 9.62
N HIS A 658 -7.65 16.38 10.19
CA HIS A 658 -8.85 17.22 10.08
C HIS A 658 -8.66 18.58 10.76
N ASN A 659 -7.81 18.66 11.78
CA ASN A 659 -7.45 19.90 12.45
C ASN A 659 -6.13 20.44 11.89
N ALA A 660 -6.15 21.71 11.47
CA ALA A 660 -4.98 22.38 10.90
C ALA A 660 -4.06 23.04 11.95
N LYS A 661 -4.40 22.99 13.24
CA LYS A 661 -3.67 23.68 14.30
C LYS A 661 -2.55 22.82 14.87
N PRO A 662 -1.27 23.21 14.74
CA PRO A 662 -0.13 22.44 15.22
C PRO A 662 -0.19 22.13 16.74
N ASP A 663 -0.72 23.05 17.53
CA ASP A 663 -0.79 22.93 18.99
C ASP A 663 -1.75 21.80 19.40
N ILE A 664 -2.90 21.73 18.74
CA ILE A 664 -3.92 20.69 18.97
C ILE A 664 -3.40 19.31 18.54
N LEU A 665 -2.79 19.23 17.34
CA LEU A 665 -2.20 17.99 16.86
C LEU A 665 -1.07 17.49 17.77
N TYR A 666 -0.21 18.38 18.25
CA TYR A 666 0.90 18.02 19.13
C TYR A 666 0.45 17.47 20.48
N ARG A 667 -0.63 18.03 21.06
CA ARG A 667 -1.19 17.59 22.35
C ARG A 667 -2.15 16.43 22.25
N ALA A 668 -2.54 16.04 21.02
CA ALA A 668 -3.59 15.06 20.75
C ALA A 668 -4.96 15.43 21.35
N ASP A 669 -5.24 16.75 21.47
CA ASP A 669 -6.47 17.23 22.11
C ASP A 669 -7.74 16.92 21.27
N ASP A 670 -7.59 16.71 19.96
CA ASP A 670 -8.69 16.45 19.03
C ASP A 670 -8.23 15.39 18.00
N ILE A 671 -8.13 14.15 18.46
CA ILE A 671 -7.85 12.98 17.61
C ILE A 671 -9.13 12.16 17.46
N TRP A 672 -9.44 11.76 16.25
CA TRP A 672 -10.59 10.91 15.94
C TRP A 672 -10.17 9.47 15.73
N ASP A 673 -11.13 8.55 15.86
CA ASP A 673 -11.01 7.16 15.41
C ASP A 673 -12.21 6.81 14.52
N PHE A 674 -12.14 5.66 13.87
CA PHE A 674 -13.27 5.16 13.10
C PHE A 674 -14.36 4.65 14.03
N ALA A 675 -15.61 4.94 13.69
CA ALA A 675 -16.74 4.34 14.39
C ALA A 675 -16.65 2.80 14.33
N LYS A 676 -17.04 2.18 15.44
CA LYS A 676 -17.04 0.71 15.57
C LYS A 676 -18.46 0.17 15.44
N TYR A 677 -18.54 -1.05 14.92
CA TYR A 677 -19.78 -1.80 14.80
C TYR A 677 -19.45 -3.29 14.94
N ASN A 678 -20.20 -4.00 15.78
CA ASN A 678 -19.87 -5.37 16.17
C ASN A 678 -20.46 -6.40 15.20
N ASN A 679 -20.00 -6.43 13.97
CA ASN A 679 -20.36 -7.50 13.05
C ASN A 679 -19.44 -8.71 13.25
N SER A 680 -20.00 -9.85 13.64
CA SER A 680 -19.28 -11.09 13.98
C SER A 680 -18.32 -11.63 12.90
N LYS A 681 -18.47 -11.24 11.62
CA LYS A 681 -17.55 -11.59 10.53
C LYS A 681 -16.37 -10.62 10.39
N VAL A 682 -16.57 -9.35 10.73
CA VAL A 682 -15.64 -8.25 10.51
C VAL A 682 -14.73 -8.00 11.71
N THR A 683 -15.22 -8.29 12.93
CA THR A 683 -14.53 -8.02 14.21
C THR A 683 -13.14 -8.65 14.34
N LYS A 684 -12.86 -9.76 13.66
CA LYS A 684 -11.56 -10.45 13.78
C LYS A 684 -10.46 -9.83 12.90
N SER A 685 -10.82 -9.22 11.78
CA SER A 685 -9.84 -8.66 10.82
C SER A 685 -9.66 -7.15 10.92
N THR A 686 -10.70 -6.40 11.34
CA THR A 686 -10.71 -4.93 11.32
C THR A 686 -10.84 -4.30 12.72
N GLY A 687 -10.83 -5.09 13.80
CA GLY A 687 -11.06 -4.59 15.15
C GLY A 687 -12.46 -4.01 15.37
N GLY A 688 -13.45 -4.41 14.55
CA GLY A 688 -14.83 -3.92 14.61
C GLY A 688 -15.07 -2.57 13.95
N ILE A 689 -14.16 -2.05 13.17
CA ILE A 689 -14.31 -0.80 12.43
C ILE A 689 -15.46 -0.92 11.43
N LEU A 690 -16.33 0.09 11.40
CA LEU A 690 -17.30 0.29 10.34
C LEU A 690 -16.57 0.75 9.07
N GLU A 691 -16.43 -0.16 8.09
CA GLU A 691 -15.76 0.16 6.83
C GLU A 691 -16.54 1.15 5.96
N PRO A 692 -15.85 1.94 5.11
CA PRO A 692 -16.53 2.85 4.19
C PRO A 692 -17.47 2.10 3.25
N TYR A 693 -18.66 2.65 3.08
CA TYR A 693 -19.71 2.10 2.24
C TYR A 693 -20.30 3.16 1.31
N TYR A 694 -20.78 2.73 0.14
CA TYR A 694 -21.48 3.63 -0.79
C TYR A 694 -22.95 3.74 -0.41
N ALA A 695 -23.46 4.98 -0.41
CA ALA A 695 -24.88 5.29 -0.27
C ALA A 695 -25.23 6.55 -1.07
N MET A 696 -26.52 6.77 -1.33
CA MET A 696 -26.97 8.05 -1.85
C MET A 696 -26.83 9.12 -0.78
N VAL A 697 -26.31 10.27 -1.16
CA VAL A 697 -26.16 11.46 -0.32
C VAL A 697 -26.66 12.68 -1.08
N GLU A 698 -27.15 13.66 -0.37
CA GLU A 698 -27.53 14.93 -0.97
C GLU A 698 -26.39 15.94 -0.80
N ILE A 699 -25.82 16.40 -1.91
CA ILE A 699 -24.79 17.42 -1.96
C ILE A 699 -25.31 18.60 -2.80
N ASN A 700 -25.41 19.78 -2.16
CA ASN A 700 -25.91 20.99 -2.83
C ASN A 700 -27.28 20.80 -3.53
N GLY A 701 -28.19 20.05 -2.92
CA GLY A 701 -29.53 19.77 -3.43
C GLY A 701 -29.58 18.73 -4.57
N LYS A 702 -28.49 18.00 -4.82
CA LYS A 702 -28.41 16.90 -5.80
C LYS A 702 -28.12 15.59 -5.09
N ASN A 703 -28.78 14.55 -5.55
CA ASN A 703 -28.54 13.18 -5.08
C ASN A 703 -27.35 12.57 -5.83
N GLU A 704 -26.26 12.33 -5.10
CA GLU A 704 -25.01 11.77 -5.62
C GLU A 704 -24.70 10.44 -4.93
N LEU A 705 -23.98 9.55 -5.61
CA LEU A 705 -23.44 8.35 -5.00
C LEU A 705 -22.17 8.71 -4.21
N GLY A 706 -22.29 8.69 -2.89
CA GLY A 706 -21.20 9.04 -1.98
C GLY A 706 -20.61 7.82 -1.29
N LEU A 707 -19.29 7.85 -1.04
CA LEU A 707 -18.60 6.91 -0.18
C LEU A 707 -18.50 7.54 1.22
N ILE A 708 -19.04 6.87 2.24
CA ILE A 708 -19.22 7.43 3.58
C ILE A 708 -18.31 6.73 4.58
N GLN A 709 -17.64 7.51 5.44
CA GLN A 709 -16.91 7.05 6.62
C GLN A 709 -17.34 7.83 7.86
N ILE A 710 -17.61 7.11 8.92
CA ILE A 710 -18.07 7.67 10.20
C ILE A 710 -16.91 7.75 11.18
N TYR A 711 -16.83 8.86 11.93
CA TYR A 711 -15.80 9.08 12.95
C TYR A 711 -16.43 9.27 14.35
N THR A 712 -15.68 8.83 15.34
CA THR A 712 -15.90 9.08 16.76
C THR A 712 -14.67 9.80 17.34
N PRO A 713 -14.78 10.53 18.44
CA PRO A 713 -13.58 10.96 19.15
C PRO A 713 -12.77 9.75 19.61
N ASN A 714 -11.45 9.89 19.69
CA ASN A 714 -10.61 8.81 20.19
C ASN A 714 -11.08 8.33 21.57
N GLU A 715 -11.12 7.01 21.78
CA GLU A 715 -11.59 6.37 23.01
C GLU A 715 -13.08 6.58 23.38
N LYS A 716 -13.87 7.27 22.53
CA LYS A 716 -15.32 7.48 22.72
C LYS A 716 -16.12 6.78 21.63
N GLN A 717 -17.44 6.70 21.83
CA GLN A 717 -18.33 5.91 20.94
C GLN A 717 -19.38 6.77 20.25
N ASN A 718 -19.64 7.99 20.72
CA ASN A 718 -20.58 8.90 20.09
C ASN A 718 -20.08 9.40 18.73
N LEU A 719 -20.99 9.59 17.78
CA LEU A 719 -20.67 10.10 16.44
C LEU A 719 -20.32 11.59 16.52
N ILE A 720 -19.18 11.98 15.94
CA ILE A 720 -18.74 13.38 15.90
C ILE A 720 -18.70 13.96 14.49
N SER A 721 -18.43 13.13 13.51
CA SER A 721 -18.22 13.56 12.13
C SER A 721 -18.44 12.43 11.15
N TYR A 722 -18.73 12.77 9.90
CA TYR A 722 -18.68 11.85 8.79
C TYR A 722 -18.04 12.50 7.57
N LEU A 723 -17.29 11.70 6.82
CA LEU A 723 -16.66 12.07 5.56
C LEU A 723 -17.47 11.49 4.41
N VAL A 724 -17.71 12.29 3.38
CA VAL A 724 -18.37 11.84 2.13
C VAL A 724 -17.42 12.10 0.97
N GLY A 725 -17.12 11.08 0.20
CA GLY A 725 -16.38 11.19 -1.06
C GLY A 725 -17.29 11.05 -2.26
N THR A 726 -17.35 12.04 -3.15
CA THR A 726 -18.12 12.03 -4.40
C THR A 726 -17.21 12.22 -5.61
N THR A 727 -17.68 11.79 -6.78
CA THR A 727 -16.99 12.02 -8.05
C THR A 727 -17.89 12.78 -9.00
N GLU A 728 -17.51 14.00 -9.32
CA GLU A 728 -18.22 14.85 -10.26
C GLU A 728 -17.38 15.08 -11.53
N ASN A 729 -17.88 14.71 -12.68
CA ASN A 729 -17.17 14.85 -13.97
C ASN A 729 -15.72 14.30 -13.94
N GLY A 730 -15.53 13.14 -13.29
CA GLY A 730 -14.25 12.48 -13.14
C GLY A 730 -13.33 13.07 -12.06
N LYS A 731 -13.73 14.12 -11.35
CA LYS A 731 -12.98 14.74 -10.25
C LYS A 731 -13.50 14.29 -8.90
N ASN A 732 -12.61 13.81 -8.08
CA ASN A 732 -12.93 13.38 -6.72
C ASN A 732 -13.02 14.61 -5.79
N LYS A 733 -14.08 14.64 -4.95
CA LYS A 733 -14.32 15.67 -3.94
C LYS A 733 -14.59 15.05 -2.58
N LEU A 734 -14.08 15.67 -1.53
CA LEU A 734 -14.31 15.29 -0.14
C LEU A 734 -15.15 16.33 0.57
N HIS A 735 -16.19 15.88 1.27
CA HIS A 735 -17.07 16.71 2.08
C HIS A 735 -17.01 16.18 3.52
N LEU A 736 -16.60 17.03 4.45
CA LEU A 736 -16.51 16.70 5.85
C LEU A 736 -17.63 17.41 6.61
N TYR A 737 -18.46 16.63 7.26
CA TYR A 737 -19.57 17.11 8.07
C TYR A 737 -19.25 16.88 9.54
N LYS A 738 -19.27 17.95 10.33
CA LYS A 738 -18.95 17.94 11.76
C LYS A 738 -20.17 18.34 12.56
N PHE A 739 -20.56 17.52 13.53
CA PHE A 739 -21.56 17.91 14.51
C PHE A 739 -20.95 18.86 15.56
N SER A 740 -21.78 19.73 16.12
CA SER A 740 -21.36 20.58 17.26
C SER A 740 -20.84 19.70 18.39
N GLN A 741 -19.82 20.17 19.11
CA GLN A 741 -19.26 19.42 20.25
C GLN A 741 -20.28 19.21 21.40
N ASP A 742 -21.30 20.06 21.46
CA ASP A 742 -22.38 19.93 22.43
C ASP A 742 -23.48 18.97 22.01
N SER A 743 -23.40 18.46 20.77
CA SER A 743 -24.35 17.48 20.25
C SER A 743 -23.98 16.07 20.70
N ASN A 744 -24.92 15.41 21.37
CA ASN A 744 -24.75 14.00 21.75
C ASN A 744 -25.38 13.08 20.70
N VAL A 745 -24.67 12.82 19.62
CA VAL A 745 -25.14 11.96 18.54
C VAL A 745 -24.72 10.51 18.82
N VAL A 746 -25.66 9.59 18.90
CA VAL A 746 -25.42 8.17 19.18
C VAL A 746 -24.50 7.58 18.10
N GLY A 747 -23.43 6.88 18.49
CA GLY A 747 -22.59 6.18 17.51
C GLY A 747 -23.09 4.77 17.22
N PRO A 748 -22.62 4.15 16.10
CA PRO A 748 -23.12 2.85 15.63
C PRO A 748 -23.06 1.72 16.67
N ILE A 749 -21.99 1.63 17.45
CA ILE A 749 -21.83 0.59 18.48
C ILE A 749 -22.71 0.87 19.73
N GLN A 750 -22.99 2.13 20.01
CA GLN A 750 -23.93 2.49 21.09
C GLN A 750 -25.34 2.08 20.70
N LEU A 751 -25.75 2.43 19.47
CA LEU A 751 -27.04 2.02 18.93
C LEU A 751 -27.21 0.49 18.91
N GLU A 752 -26.19 -0.24 18.48
CA GLU A 752 -26.24 -1.71 18.49
C GLU A 752 -26.53 -2.27 19.89
N LYS A 753 -25.89 -1.72 20.92
CA LYS A 753 -26.15 -2.12 22.30
C LYS A 753 -27.58 -1.76 22.73
N GLN A 754 -28.10 -0.62 22.30
CA GLN A 754 -29.48 -0.22 22.61
C GLN A 754 -30.49 -1.15 21.92
N ILE A 755 -30.25 -1.53 20.65
CA ILE A 755 -31.07 -2.53 19.93
C ILE A 755 -31.06 -3.88 20.66
N GLU A 756 -29.90 -4.30 21.16
CA GLU A 756 -29.75 -5.55 21.92
C GLU A 756 -30.41 -5.52 23.30
N GLN A 757 -30.49 -4.33 23.91
CA GLN A 757 -31.12 -4.12 25.21
C GLN A 757 -32.62 -3.93 25.11
N ASP A 758 -33.16 -3.50 23.98
CA ASP A 758 -34.59 -3.39 23.78
C ASP A 758 -35.25 -4.78 23.71
N GLU A 759 -36.11 -5.06 24.68
CA GLU A 759 -36.68 -6.40 24.85
C GLU A 759 -37.60 -6.81 23.67
N ALA A 760 -38.39 -5.87 23.13
CA ALA A 760 -39.30 -6.14 22.01
C ALA A 760 -38.53 -6.41 20.72
N ILE A 761 -37.58 -5.54 20.39
CA ILE A 761 -36.78 -5.65 19.16
C ILE A 761 -35.83 -6.83 19.24
N SER A 762 -35.14 -7.01 20.39
CA SER A 762 -34.20 -8.11 20.61
C SER A 762 -34.90 -9.46 20.47
N LYS A 763 -36.09 -9.63 21.10
CA LYS A 763 -36.89 -10.83 21.00
C LYS A 763 -37.34 -11.12 19.55
N GLU A 764 -37.71 -10.12 18.79
CA GLU A 764 -38.09 -10.26 17.38
C GLU A 764 -36.87 -10.73 16.54
N ILE A 765 -35.68 -10.21 16.79
CA ILE A 765 -34.44 -10.65 16.15
C ILE A 765 -34.04 -12.07 16.57
N GLU A 766 -34.21 -12.43 17.85
CA GLU A 766 -33.91 -13.76 18.38
C GLU A 766 -34.82 -14.84 17.74
N THR A 767 -36.05 -14.55 17.39
CA THR A 767 -36.92 -15.50 16.69
C THR A 767 -36.34 -15.95 15.35
N LEU A 768 -35.51 -15.16 14.73
CA LEU A 768 -34.79 -15.48 13.47
C LEU A 768 -33.60 -16.43 13.69
N ASN A 769 -33.07 -16.50 14.90
CA ASN A 769 -31.86 -17.27 15.23
C ASN A 769 -32.20 -18.67 15.75
N THR A 770 -32.70 -19.51 14.87
CA THR A 770 -33.10 -20.88 15.18
C THR A 770 -32.02 -21.89 14.87
N THR A 771 -32.16 -23.16 15.36
CA THR A 771 -31.21 -24.23 15.03
C THR A 771 -31.13 -24.44 13.51
N GLY A 772 -29.92 -24.31 12.95
CA GLY A 772 -29.67 -24.43 11.50
C GLY A 772 -29.76 -23.11 10.74
N THR A 773 -29.99 -21.98 11.42
CA THR A 773 -29.93 -20.64 10.80
C THR A 773 -28.79 -19.80 11.38
N LYS A 774 -28.38 -18.77 10.65
CA LYS A 774 -27.42 -17.76 11.08
C LYS A 774 -27.98 -16.38 10.79
N VAL A 775 -28.05 -15.54 11.80
CA VAL A 775 -28.40 -14.12 11.65
C VAL A 775 -27.14 -13.30 11.42
N THR A 776 -27.18 -12.39 10.46
CA THR A 776 -26.13 -11.40 10.19
C THR A 776 -26.78 -10.04 10.01
N LYS A 777 -26.08 -8.99 10.44
CA LYS A 777 -26.55 -7.60 10.41
C LYS A 777 -25.49 -6.74 9.69
N SER A 778 -25.89 -5.61 9.16
CA SER A 778 -25.00 -4.54 8.71
C SER A 778 -25.56 -3.20 9.14
N MET A 779 -24.69 -2.19 9.31
CA MET A 779 -25.11 -0.85 9.70
C MET A 779 -24.88 0.13 8.56
N ILE A 780 -25.92 0.87 8.20
CA ILE A 780 -25.87 1.96 7.24
C ILE A 780 -26.27 3.23 7.98
N VAL A 781 -25.40 4.22 7.98
CA VAL A 781 -25.66 5.53 8.57
C VAL A 781 -25.95 6.50 7.43
N VAL A 782 -27.15 7.00 7.36
CA VAL A 782 -27.60 7.90 6.31
C VAL A 782 -27.68 9.32 6.87
N PRO A 783 -26.79 10.21 6.46
CA PRO A 783 -26.87 11.61 6.85
C PRO A 783 -28.08 12.29 6.19
N LEU A 784 -28.88 12.99 6.97
CA LEU A 784 -30.05 13.72 6.51
C LEU A 784 -29.97 15.17 6.97
N GLU A 785 -29.08 15.96 6.33
CA GLU A 785 -28.78 17.34 6.75
C GLU A 785 -28.36 17.44 8.23
N ASN A 786 -29.28 17.86 9.10
CA ASN A 786 -29.02 18.09 10.52
C ASN A 786 -29.39 16.91 11.44
N THR A 787 -29.82 15.79 10.86
CA THR A 787 -30.10 14.55 11.61
C THR A 787 -29.44 13.35 10.97
N VAL A 788 -29.49 12.21 11.63
CA VAL A 788 -28.89 10.96 11.17
C VAL A 788 -29.94 9.85 11.25
N LEU A 789 -30.13 9.15 10.14
CA LEU A 789 -30.94 7.94 10.09
C LEU A 789 -29.99 6.72 10.08
N TYR A 790 -30.10 5.88 11.09
CA TYR A 790 -29.45 4.58 11.16
C TYR A 790 -30.39 3.53 10.58
N VAL A 791 -29.83 2.67 9.74
CA VAL A 791 -30.57 1.56 9.13
C VAL A 791 -29.75 0.28 9.32
N GLU A 792 -30.32 -0.69 10.02
CA GLU A 792 -29.71 -1.99 10.28
C GLU A 792 -30.54 -3.10 9.60
N PRO A 793 -30.22 -3.49 8.35
CA PRO A 793 -30.84 -4.65 7.72
C PRO A 793 -30.35 -5.94 8.40
N ILE A 794 -31.31 -6.85 8.66
CA ILE A 794 -31.11 -8.12 9.36
C ILE A 794 -31.37 -9.26 8.39
N TYR A 795 -30.34 -10.08 8.17
CA TYR A 795 -30.38 -11.20 7.24
C TYR A 795 -30.37 -12.52 8.00
N GLN A 796 -31.15 -13.47 7.49
CA GLN A 796 -31.13 -14.86 7.92
C GLN A 796 -30.56 -15.75 6.82
N THR A 797 -29.62 -16.62 7.19
CA THR A 797 -29.01 -17.62 6.30
C THR A 797 -29.31 -19.02 6.84
N LYS A 798 -29.91 -19.89 6.03
CA LYS A 798 -30.11 -21.31 6.36
C LYS A 798 -28.82 -22.08 6.07
N LEU A 799 -28.22 -22.69 7.09
CA LEU A 799 -26.91 -23.34 6.97
C LEU A 799 -26.97 -24.71 6.26
N ASN A 800 -28.09 -25.39 6.33
CA ASN A 800 -28.27 -26.77 5.85
C ASN A 800 -28.95 -26.86 4.46
N GLU A 801 -29.52 -25.76 3.95
CA GLU A 801 -30.22 -25.73 2.65
C GLU A 801 -29.43 -24.89 1.64
N SER A 802 -29.62 -23.59 1.69
CA SER A 802 -28.90 -22.65 0.84
C SER A 802 -28.12 -21.66 1.70
N LYS A 803 -26.87 -21.37 1.32
CA LYS A 803 -26.05 -20.39 2.04
C LYS A 803 -26.38 -18.95 1.63
N ILE A 804 -27.58 -18.70 1.17
CA ILE A 804 -28.06 -17.41 0.69
C ILE A 804 -28.55 -16.59 1.89
N PRO A 805 -28.01 -15.39 2.14
CA PRO A 805 -28.55 -14.45 3.12
C PRO A 805 -29.83 -13.81 2.58
N VAL A 806 -30.92 -13.94 3.33
CA VAL A 806 -32.25 -13.38 2.99
C VAL A 806 -32.55 -12.25 3.97
N LEU A 807 -32.96 -11.07 3.48
CA LEU A 807 -33.37 -9.95 4.31
C LEU A 807 -34.70 -10.29 4.99
N LYS A 808 -34.79 -10.20 6.32
CA LYS A 808 -35.97 -10.55 7.11
C LYS A 808 -36.56 -9.36 7.83
N LYS A 809 -35.71 -8.48 8.36
CA LYS A 809 -36.13 -7.32 9.14
C LYS A 809 -35.20 -6.14 8.83
N VAL A 810 -35.69 -4.96 9.09
CA VAL A 810 -34.93 -3.72 9.06
C VAL A 810 -35.20 -2.98 10.36
N VAL A 811 -34.14 -2.67 11.12
CA VAL A 811 -34.26 -1.75 12.25
C VAL A 811 -33.85 -0.36 11.76
N VAL A 812 -34.58 0.65 12.14
CA VAL A 812 -34.28 2.07 11.89
C VAL A 812 -34.20 2.84 13.20
N SER A 813 -33.29 3.79 13.26
CA SER A 813 -33.16 4.68 14.42
C SER A 813 -32.83 6.10 13.99
N SER A 814 -33.39 7.07 14.66
CA SER A 814 -33.05 8.48 14.52
C SER A 814 -33.33 9.24 15.85
N GLY A 815 -32.36 10.02 16.27
CA GLY A 815 -32.44 10.69 17.57
C GLY A 815 -32.52 9.72 18.73
N ASN A 816 -33.58 9.82 19.47
CA ASN A 816 -33.89 8.98 20.65
C ASN A 816 -34.93 7.89 20.34
N LYS A 817 -35.22 7.63 19.08
CA LYS A 817 -36.21 6.61 18.68
C LYS A 817 -35.60 5.47 17.92
N ILE A 818 -36.14 4.26 18.15
CA ILE A 818 -35.77 3.05 17.44
C ILE A 818 -37.04 2.27 17.06
N ALA A 819 -37.10 1.67 15.90
CA ALA A 819 -38.20 0.84 15.45
C ALA A 819 -37.73 -0.28 14.51
N ILE A 820 -38.50 -1.35 14.44
CA ILE A 820 -38.27 -2.50 13.57
C ILE A 820 -39.44 -2.70 12.63
N GLY A 821 -39.22 -3.24 11.45
CA GLY A 821 -40.23 -3.61 10.49
C GLY A 821 -39.74 -4.66 9.49
N ASP A 822 -40.66 -5.27 8.72
CA ASP A 822 -40.27 -6.22 7.66
C ASP A 822 -39.68 -5.52 6.45
N THR A 823 -39.96 -4.25 6.28
CA THR A 823 -39.42 -3.38 5.23
C THR A 823 -38.94 -2.06 5.85
N ILE A 824 -38.11 -1.32 5.16
CA ILE A 824 -37.66 -0.01 5.61
C ILE A 824 -38.84 0.96 5.74
N GLN A 825 -39.81 0.91 4.85
CA GLN A 825 -41.03 1.73 4.91
C GLN A 825 -41.84 1.44 6.19
N LYS A 826 -41.99 0.15 6.50
CA LYS A 826 -42.73 -0.25 7.72
C LYS A 826 -41.98 0.12 8.98
N ALA A 827 -40.65 -0.03 8.98
CA ALA A 827 -39.78 0.41 10.08
C ALA A 827 -39.88 1.93 10.31
N LEU A 828 -39.93 2.75 9.24
CA LEU A 828 -40.09 4.20 9.33
C LEU A 828 -41.49 4.60 9.78
N GLU A 829 -42.54 3.93 9.31
CA GLU A 829 -43.88 4.14 9.83
C GLU A 829 -43.94 3.89 11.33
N ASN A 830 -43.35 2.80 11.78
CA ASN A 830 -43.29 2.46 13.20
C ASN A 830 -42.47 3.51 13.97
N LEU A 831 -41.33 4.01 13.40
CA LEU A 831 -40.49 5.05 14.02
C LEU A 831 -41.22 6.38 14.22
N LEU A 832 -42.12 6.74 13.28
CA LEU A 832 -42.87 7.98 13.31
C LEU A 832 -44.18 7.85 14.10
N SER A 833 -44.60 6.62 14.41
CA SER A 833 -45.82 6.34 15.17
C SER A 833 -45.58 6.39 16.68
N THR A 834 -46.70 6.34 17.44
CA THR A 834 -46.71 6.23 18.91
C THR A 834 -46.10 4.92 19.43
N TYR A 835 -45.89 3.93 18.55
CA TYR A 835 -45.24 2.64 18.88
C TYR A 835 -43.70 2.66 18.77
N ALA A 836 -43.08 3.81 18.44
CA ALA A 836 -41.63 3.93 18.44
C ALA A 836 -41.11 3.89 19.88
N VAL A 837 -40.04 3.15 20.05
CA VAL A 837 -39.29 3.10 21.32
C VAL A 837 -38.39 4.31 21.42
N ASP A 838 -38.54 5.10 22.46
CA ASP A 838 -37.62 6.23 22.73
C ASP A 838 -36.28 5.71 23.21
N ILE A 839 -35.21 6.13 22.52
CA ILE A 839 -33.83 5.88 22.95
C ILE A 839 -33.38 7.06 23.78
N GLU A 840 -33.11 6.83 25.04
CA GLU A 840 -32.53 7.87 25.87
C GLU A 840 -31.02 8.00 25.57
N ILE A 841 -30.63 9.18 25.07
CA ILE A 841 -29.22 9.55 24.90
C ILE A 841 -28.73 10.03 26.25
N GLU A 842 -28.32 9.08 27.11
CA GLU A 842 -27.83 9.40 28.45
C GLU A 842 -26.30 9.53 28.42
N ASN A 843 -25.82 10.65 28.94
CA ASN A 843 -24.39 10.81 29.22
C ASN A 843 -24.04 10.10 30.54
N THR A 844 -23.96 8.79 30.51
CA THR A 844 -23.63 7.96 31.67
C THR A 844 -22.13 7.87 31.98
N GLU A 845 -21.30 8.54 31.21
CA GLU A 845 -19.83 8.56 31.41
C GLU A 845 -19.38 9.59 32.46
N SER A 846 -20.24 10.52 32.86
CA SER A 846 -19.98 11.45 33.94
C SER A 846 -20.93 11.20 35.11
N LEU A 847 -20.46 11.43 36.34
CA LEU A 847 -21.29 11.30 37.55
C LEU A 847 -22.55 12.17 37.46
N GLN A 848 -22.41 13.37 36.91
CA GLN A 848 -23.53 14.33 36.81
C GLN A 848 -24.53 13.88 35.75
N GLY A 849 -24.07 13.39 34.59
CA GLY A 849 -24.92 12.82 33.52
C GLY A 849 -25.67 11.58 34.01
N LEU A 850 -25.01 10.73 34.78
CA LEU A 850 -25.63 9.54 35.36
C LEU A 850 -26.71 9.90 36.40
N ILE A 851 -26.48 10.91 37.21
CA ILE A 851 -27.49 11.42 38.16
C ILE A 851 -28.69 12.01 37.40
N GLU A 852 -28.47 12.78 36.35
CA GLU A 852 -29.53 13.34 35.51
C GLU A 852 -30.35 12.24 34.84
N ALA A 853 -29.70 11.19 34.34
CA ALA A 853 -30.36 10.02 33.77
C ALA A 853 -31.24 9.26 34.78
N ILE A 854 -30.74 9.09 36.03
CA ILE A 854 -31.49 8.47 37.13
C ILE A 854 -32.71 9.31 37.50
N ILE A 855 -32.58 10.63 37.59
CA ILE A 855 -33.71 11.52 37.90
C ILE A 855 -34.80 11.43 36.81
N LYS A 856 -34.38 11.39 35.56
CA LYS A 856 -35.28 11.28 34.40
C LYS A 856 -35.97 9.92 34.38
N ALA A 857 -35.24 8.82 34.56
CA ALA A 857 -35.82 7.47 34.61
C ALA A 857 -36.83 7.34 35.76
N ASN A 858 -36.58 7.98 36.91
CA ASN A 858 -37.54 8.01 38.02
C ASN A 858 -38.80 8.85 37.71
N ASN A 859 -38.66 9.97 36.97
CA ASN A 859 -39.81 10.76 36.52
C ASN A 859 -40.67 9.98 35.53
N ASN A 860 -40.04 9.28 34.56
CA ASN A 860 -40.77 8.44 33.61
C ASN A 860 -41.54 7.31 34.32
N LEU A 861 -40.89 6.65 35.31
CA LEU A 861 -41.54 5.63 36.12
C LEU A 861 -42.75 6.19 36.88
N THR A 862 -42.72 7.44 37.35
CA THR A 862 -43.84 8.09 38.02
C THR A 862 -44.96 8.36 37.02
N GLU A 863 -44.64 8.85 35.83
CA GLU A 863 -45.60 9.13 34.77
C GLU A 863 -46.27 7.84 34.25
N SER A 864 -45.50 6.76 34.03
CA SER A 864 -46.03 5.46 33.67
C SER A 864 -47.00 4.88 34.70
N ASN A 865 -46.68 5.10 35.99
CA ASN A 865 -47.56 4.71 37.10
C ASN A 865 -48.83 5.52 37.19
N GLU A 866 -48.75 6.83 36.92
CA GLU A 866 -49.93 7.73 36.90
C GLU A 866 -50.89 7.42 35.72
N ASN A 867 -50.37 6.87 34.64
CA ASN A 867 -51.10 6.51 33.43
C ASN A 867 -51.58 5.05 33.41
N ASP A 868 -51.38 4.27 34.50
CA ASP A 868 -51.70 2.83 34.60
C ASP A 868 -51.06 1.96 33.48
N ASP A 869 -49.95 2.42 32.87
CA ASP A 869 -49.22 1.71 31.85
C ASP A 869 -48.22 0.73 32.48
N TRP A 870 -48.67 -0.45 32.82
CA TRP A 870 -47.90 -1.49 33.51
C TRP A 870 -46.72 -2.00 32.68
N GLU A 871 -46.78 -1.94 31.37
CA GLU A 871 -45.69 -2.39 30.48
C GLU A 871 -44.56 -1.35 30.46
N MET A 872 -44.88 -0.07 30.35
CA MET A 872 -43.93 1.02 30.46
C MET A 872 -43.33 1.12 31.83
N MET A 873 -44.14 1.00 32.89
CA MET A 873 -43.67 0.97 34.27
C MET A 873 -42.67 -0.12 34.55
N GLY A 874 -42.82 -1.32 33.97
CA GLY A 874 -41.85 -2.42 34.08
C GLY A 874 -40.52 -2.11 33.39
N ARG A 875 -40.57 -1.46 32.26
CA ARG A 875 -39.37 -1.00 31.51
C ARG A 875 -38.62 0.10 32.28
N ASP A 876 -39.34 1.12 32.71
CA ASP A 876 -38.75 2.26 33.43
C ASP A 876 -38.13 1.84 34.76
N LEU A 877 -38.76 0.89 35.47
CA LEU A 877 -38.20 0.32 36.71
C LEU A 877 -36.89 -0.44 36.43
N LYS A 878 -36.82 -1.25 35.39
CA LYS A 878 -35.61 -1.97 35.00
C LYS A 878 -34.50 -1.00 34.61
N ARG A 879 -34.83 0.05 33.86
CA ARG A 879 -33.90 1.09 33.46
C ARG A 879 -33.30 1.83 34.66
N LEU A 880 -34.14 2.21 35.61
CA LEU A 880 -33.73 2.84 36.83
C LEU A 880 -32.76 1.96 37.63
N GLN A 881 -33.04 0.64 37.72
CA GLN A 881 -32.15 -0.33 38.37
C GLN A 881 -30.77 -0.45 37.68
N GLU A 882 -30.71 -0.44 36.36
CA GLU A 882 -29.47 -0.48 35.58
C GLU A 882 -28.61 0.76 35.78
N LEU A 883 -29.23 1.94 35.78
CA LEU A 883 -28.55 3.21 36.03
C LEU A 883 -28.00 3.31 37.46
N ILE A 884 -28.75 2.84 38.47
CA ILE A 884 -28.30 2.78 39.86
C ILE A 884 -27.08 1.84 39.98
N LYS A 885 -27.11 0.69 39.32
CA LYS A 885 -25.97 -0.24 39.30
C LYS A 885 -24.72 0.37 38.63
N SER A 886 -24.90 1.15 37.57
CA SER A 886 -23.81 1.90 36.93
C SER A 886 -23.22 2.96 37.87
N LEU A 887 -24.05 3.61 38.66
CA LEU A 887 -23.63 4.58 39.68
C LEU A 887 -22.80 3.91 40.79
N GLU A 888 -23.21 2.71 41.24
CA GLU A 888 -22.48 1.92 42.22
C GLU A 888 -21.11 1.54 41.69
N THR A 889 -21.03 1.09 40.42
CA THR A 889 -19.75 0.71 39.76
C THR A 889 -18.82 1.91 39.66
N MET A 890 -19.33 3.06 39.25
CA MET A 890 -18.54 4.28 39.10
C MET A 890 -18.02 4.82 40.46
N ASN A 891 -18.82 4.70 41.51
CA ASN A 891 -18.42 5.05 42.88
C ASN A 891 -17.32 4.09 43.40
N GLU A 892 -17.43 2.80 43.12
CA GLU A 892 -16.37 1.84 43.48
C GLU A 892 -15.05 2.13 42.75
N GLU A 893 -15.10 2.52 41.47
CA GLU A 893 -13.92 2.88 40.73
C GLU A 893 -13.29 4.19 41.24
N GLN A 894 -14.09 5.14 41.63
CA GLN A 894 -13.64 6.41 42.22
C GLN A 894 -12.99 6.22 43.59
N ASN A 895 -13.59 5.39 44.43
CA ASN A 895 -13.02 5.01 45.74
C ASN A 895 -11.68 4.28 45.59
N LYS A 896 -11.56 3.36 44.61
CA LYS A 896 -10.30 2.65 44.28
C LYS A 896 -9.21 3.62 43.74
N LYS A 897 -9.60 4.69 43.05
CA LYS A 897 -8.65 5.71 42.60
C LYS A 897 -8.18 6.59 43.76
N GLU A 898 -9.07 6.95 44.68
CA GLU A 898 -8.75 7.73 45.87
C GLU A 898 -7.87 6.96 46.87
N GLU A 899 -8.11 5.65 47.10
CA GLU A 899 -7.23 4.76 47.87
C GLU A 899 -5.83 4.68 47.24
N LYS A 900 -5.72 4.50 45.92
CA LYS A 900 -4.42 4.48 45.23
C LYS A 900 -3.70 5.83 45.31
N GLN A 901 -4.42 6.94 45.36
CA GLN A 901 -3.83 8.26 45.44
C GLN A 901 -3.41 8.62 46.86
N SER A 902 -4.14 8.10 47.88
CA SER A 902 -3.73 8.18 49.29
C SER A 902 -2.49 7.34 49.60
N ASP A 903 -2.38 6.14 49.00
CA ASP A 903 -1.20 5.29 49.16
C ASP A 903 0.04 5.92 48.47
N LEU A 904 -0.11 6.55 47.33
CA LEU A 904 0.96 7.28 46.65
C LEU A 904 1.42 8.54 47.48
N ASN A 905 0.50 9.21 48.13
CA ASN A 905 0.82 10.36 48.99
C ASN A 905 1.50 9.91 50.29
N THR A 906 1.13 8.74 50.82
CA THR A 906 1.77 8.13 52.00
C THR A 906 3.20 7.68 51.71
N VAL A 907 3.44 7.10 50.49
CA VAL A 907 4.78 6.70 50.04
C VAL A 907 5.66 7.93 49.76
N ASN A 908 5.12 9.02 49.26
CA ASN A 908 5.88 10.26 49.03
C ASN A 908 6.19 11.03 50.35
N GLN A 909 5.35 10.95 51.39
CA GLN A 909 5.67 11.49 52.72
C GLN A 909 6.75 10.65 53.46
N THR A 910 6.76 9.34 53.29
CA THR A 910 7.81 8.48 53.89
C THR A 910 9.17 8.66 53.22
N ASN A 911 9.20 9.01 51.91
CA ASN A 911 10.47 9.29 51.23
C ASN A 911 11.03 10.70 51.45
N SER A 912 10.21 11.67 51.95
CA SER A 912 10.69 13.02 52.29
C SER A 912 11.26 13.14 53.70
N VAL A 913 11.01 12.17 54.57
CA VAL A 913 11.54 12.15 55.95
C VAL A 913 12.91 11.42 56.04
N ASN A 914 13.29 10.63 55.01
CA ASN A 914 14.56 9.92 55.00
C ASN A 914 15.72 10.65 54.31
N ASN A 915 15.51 11.88 53.78
CA ASN A 915 16.55 12.67 53.09
C ASN A 915 17.08 13.87 53.89
N THR A 916 16.88 13.90 55.23
CA THR A 916 17.46 14.93 56.12
C THR A 916 18.27 14.36 57.29
N THR A 917 19.08 13.34 57.02
CA THR A 917 20.21 13.02 57.88
C THR A 917 21.21 12.19 57.08
N HIS A 918 22.11 12.85 56.36
CA HIS A 918 23.57 12.59 56.30
C HIS A 918 24.21 13.64 55.44
#